data_e3a543ae79eceb2500ef27d95d01adc6
#
_entry.id   e3a543ae79eceb2500ef27d95d01adc6
#
_cell.length_a   1.000
_cell.length_b   1.000
_cell.length_c   1.000
_cell.angle_alpha   90.00
_cell.angle_beta   90.00
_cell.angle_gamma   90.00
#
_symmetry.space_group_name_H-M   'P 1'
#
loop_
_entity.id
_entity.type
_entity.pdbx_description
1 polymer ?
#
loop_
_entity_poly.entity_id
_entity_poly.type
_entity_poly.pdbx_seq_one_letter_code
_entity_poly.pdbx_strand_id
1 'polypeptide(L)'
;MKKILLYIVLIFSSISLFSQDDDNPVSWSQELKTISDTEYELIIKGKIFEGWHVYSQFTADGGSLPSEVTFEKAGVDYELVGKTQESPTETAYSDIFEVEETFFKKEAVFTQKVRLLNPEVRQIDVNLFYQVCKEVCLAVDKDFHFVLDGGEALTIEKTVDDRSLSMSTALKLDLKHRDRLQEGNGQNNDESSLWVVFGLGFLGGLIALLTPCVFPMIPLTVSFFTKHSHHKSKGIVNAVLYGFFIILIYFLLSLPFHIFDSVDSQILNTIATNIWLNLFFFIIFVFFAFSFFGYYELTLPSSWANKMDAASNKVGGTIGIFFMAVTLAIVSFSCTGPILGGLLGSTTLAEGEVANNLTAGMTGFGVALALPFALFAMFPAWLNSLPKSGGWMTTVKVVLGFLELALAFKFLSNADLVGNWGIFKREIFLGVWILLFVLLTLYLFGVFRFKHDGPKQRLSAGRKLTGLVSLAFTVYLGLGLAKVTNLKLLSGFPPPDFYSVFQQESDCPLGIDCYKDFEKGVAHAKAVNKPILLDFTGWACVNCRKMEENVWSDLDVYPLLKEEYVLISLYIDDRKELPLEEQFDYKFDSGRVKTIKTIGEKWGTFQTINFNSASQPYYVLLSPNLEVLNSAIQSADSDTYRDWLLKGLENYKELSVK
;
A
#
# COMPACT_ATOMS: atom_id res chain seq x y z
N MET A 1 -26.62 -7.36 -32.14
CA MET A 1 -26.29 -8.04 -30.89
C MET A 1 -25.54 -9.36 -31.10
N LYS A 2 -26.05 -10.37 -31.84
CA LYS A 2 -25.33 -11.66 -32.05
C LYS A 2 -23.93 -11.53 -32.68
N LYS A 3 -23.69 -10.59 -33.61
CA LYS A 3 -22.35 -10.37 -34.20
C LYS A 3 -21.37 -9.71 -33.25
N ILE A 4 -21.84 -8.86 -32.33
CA ILE A 4 -20.97 -8.22 -31.30
C ILE A 4 -20.55 -9.24 -30.24
N LEU A 5 -21.47 -10.13 -29.85
CA LEU A 5 -21.16 -11.23 -28.93
C LEU A 5 -20.17 -12.22 -29.55
N LEU A 6 -20.23 -12.46 -30.85
CA LEU A 6 -19.30 -13.32 -31.57
C LEU A 6 -17.89 -12.71 -31.65
N TYR A 7 -17.79 -11.39 -31.84
CA TYR A 7 -16.51 -10.68 -31.81
C TYR A 7 -15.90 -10.61 -30.39
N ILE A 8 -16.72 -10.48 -29.36
CA ILE A 8 -16.24 -10.54 -27.95
C ILE A 8 -15.73 -11.94 -27.62
N VAL A 9 -16.42 -13.00 -28.03
CA VAL A 9 -15.97 -14.40 -27.83
C VAL A 9 -14.70 -14.70 -28.66
N LEU A 10 -14.58 -14.15 -29.88
CA LEU A 10 -13.36 -14.30 -30.70
C LEU A 10 -12.16 -13.52 -30.14
N ILE A 11 -12.38 -12.38 -29.52
CA ILE A 11 -11.31 -11.63 -28.83
C ILE A 11 -10.90 -12.36 -27.56
N PHE A 12 -11.84 -12.96 -26.81
CA PHE A 12 -11.51 -13.78 -25.62
C PHE A 12 -10.80 -15.10 -25.96
N SER A 13 -11.12 -15.72 -27.11
CA SER A 13 -10.42 -16.96 -27.54
C SER A 13 -9.03 -16.72 -28.13
N SER A 14 -8.71 -15.50 -28.57
CA SER A 14 -7.35 -15.14 -29.02
C SER A 14 -6.41 -14.73 -27.89
N ILE A 15 -6.92 -14.45 -26.68
CA ILE A 15 -6.10 -14.13 -25.49
C ILE A 15 -5.53 -15.42 -24.83
N SER A 16 -6.13 -16.59 -25.11
CA SER A 16 -5.67 -17.88 -24.54
C SER A 16 -4.44 -18.49 -25.22
N LEU A 17 -3.81 -17.80 -26.17
CA LEU A 17 -2.65 -18.31 -26.94
C LEU A 17 -1.33 -17.57 -26.66
N PHE A 18 -1.31 -16.64 -25.69
CA PHE A 18 -0.08 -16.02 -25.20
C PHE A 18 0.08 -16.30 -23.70
N SER A 19 0.21 -17.57 -23.35
CA SER A 19 0.80 -17.99 -22.09
C SER A 19 2.20 -18.50 -22.41
N GLN A 20 3.18 -17.61 -22.34
CA GLN A 20 4.59 -17.96 -22.18
C GLN A 20 5.22 -16.91 -21.26
N ASP A 21 5.91 -17.43 -20.23
CA ASP A 21 6.78 -16.75 -19.29
C ASP A 21 7.60 -15.64 -19.97
N ASP A 22 7.34 -14.35 -19.63
CA ASP A 22 8.30 -13.29 -19.83
C ASP A 22 7.86 -12.00 -19.11
N ASP A 23 8.00 -11.99 -17.76
CA ASP A 23 7.87 -10.78 -16.97
C ASP A 23 9.15 -9.89 -17.01
N ASN A 24 10.19 -10.34 -17.70
CA ASN A 24 11.43 -9.56 -17.82
C ASN A 24 11.66 -9.17 -19.29
N PRO A 25 11.68 -7.86 -19.64
CA PRO A 25 11.88 -7.41 -21.01
C PRO A 25 13.29 -7.68 -21.56
N VAL A 26 14.17 -8.32 -20.78
CA VAL A 26 15.52 -8.73 -21.16
C VAL A 26 15.76 -10.16 -20.74
N SER A 27 16.03 -11.02 -21.73
CA SER A 27 16.45 -12.42 -21.48
C SER A 27 17.97 -12.49 -21.33
N TRP A 28 18.44 -12.76 -20.13
CA TRP A 28 19.87 -12.81 -19.81
C TRP A 28 20.43 -14.21 -19.86
N SER A 29 21.66 -14.34 -20.37
CA SER A 29 22.48 -15.54 -20.35
C SER A 29 23.90 -15.20 -19.94
N GLN A 30 24.63 -16.18 -19.42
CA GLN A 30 26.05 -16.05 -19.03
C GLN A 30 26.91 -17.05 -19.79
N GLU A 31 28.14 -16.66 -20.10
CA GLU A 31 29.14 -17.48 -20.76
C GLU A 31 30.49 -17.28 -20.09
N LEU A 32 31.18 -18.37 -19.77
CA LEU A 32 32.55 -18.35 -19.24
C LEU A 32 33.53 -18.80 -20.29
N LYS A 33 34.57 -18.00 -20.55
CA LYS A 33 35.70 -18.41 -21.40
C LYS A 33 36.96 -18.52 -20.57
N THR A 34 37.57 -19.67 -20.61
CA THR A 34 38.89 -19.90 -20.02
C THR A 34 39.97 -19.37 -20.95
N ILE A 35 40.80 -18.45 -20.49
CA ILE A 35 41.93 -17.89 -21.23
C ILE A 35 43.21 -18.64 -20.86
N SER A 36 43.41 -18.91 -19.57
CA SER A 36 44.53 -19.73 -19.03
C SER A 36 44.07 -20.37 -17.72
N ASP A 37 44.94 -21.13 -17.06
CA ASP A 37 44.64 -21.81 -15.79
C ASP A 37 44.26 -20.83 -14.66
N THR A 38 44.56 -19.54 -14.79
CA THR A 38 44.29 -18.51 -13.79
C THR A 38 43.51 -17.32 -14.34
N GLU A 39 43.28 -17.23 -15.65
CA GLU A 39 42.58 -16.11 -16.27
C GLU A 39 41.31 -16.57 -16.96
N TYR A 40 40.22 -15.87 -16.69
CA TYR A 40 38.90 -16.15 -17.22
C TYR A 40 38.29 -14.87 -17.79
N GLU A 41 37.40 -15.03 -18.77
CA GLU A 41 36.59 -13.95 -19.33
C GLU A 41 35.11 -14.28 -19.01
N LEU A 42 34.50 -13.42 -18.19
CA LEU A 42 33.10 -13.49 -17.80
C LEU A 42 32.28 -12.68 -18.79
N ILE A 43 31.28 -13.27 -19.41
CA ILE A 43 30.43 -12.64 -20.42
C ILE A 43 28.97 -12.76 -20.00
N ILE A 44 28.29 -11.62 -19.85
CA ILE A 44 26.86 -11.52 -19.57
C ILE A 44 26.18 -10.99 -20.82
N LYS A 45 25.22 -11.73 -21.38
CA LYS A 45 24.52 -11.37 -22.61
C LYS A 45 23.03 -11.21 -22.34
N GLY A 46 22.47 -10.03 -22.62
CA GLY A 46 21.05 -9.74 -22.51
C GLY A 46 20.43 -9.53 -23.89
N LYS A 47 19.45 -10.34 -24.26
CA LYS A 47 18.62 -10.14 -25.45
C LYS A 47 17.43 -9.27 -25.07
N ILE A 48 17.35 -8.08 -25.64
CA ILE A 48 16.34 -7.07 -25.33
C ILE A 48 15.15 -7.24 -26.27
N PHE A 49 13.92 -7.29 -25.73
CA PHE A 49 12.71 -7.41 -26.54
C PHE A 49 12.41 -6.13 -27.33
N GLU A 50 11.73 -6.28 -28.45
CA GLU A 50 11.46 -5.18 -29.38
C GLU A 50 10.71 -4.02 -28.70
N GLY A 51 11.24 -2.82 -28.91
CA GLY A 51 10.71 -1.59 -28.32
C GLY A 51 11.26 -1.26 -26.93
N TRP A 52 12.00 -2.15 -26.28
CA TRP A 52 12.70 -1.89 -25.02
C TRP A 52 14.16 -1.51 -25.27
N HIS A 53 14.78 -0.83 -24.30
CA HIS A 53 16.20 -0.49 -24.31
C HIS A 53 16.77 -0.54 -22.89
N VAL A 54 18.03 -0.93 -22.77
CA VAL A 54 18.79 -1.00 -21.50
C VAL A 54 19.87 0.08 -21.55
N TYR A 55 20.05 0.82 -20.47
CA TYR A 55 21.06 1.88 -20.42
C TYR A 55 22.47 1.35 -20.23
N SER A 56 23.42 2.02 -20.87
CA SER A 56 24.86 1.75 -20.78
C SER A 56 25.41 2.08 -19.39
N GLN A 57 26.54 1.49 -19.02
CA GLN A 57 27.35 1.92 -17.86
C GLN A 57 27.85 3.37 -18.00
N PHE A 58 27.87 3.90 -19.22
CA PHE A 58 28.42 5.21 -19.56
C PHE A 58 27.34 6.21 -20.01
N THR A 59 26.08 5.97 -19.69
CA THR A 59 25.04 6.98 -19.93
C THR A 59 25.30 8.22 -19.07
N ALA A 60 24.86 9.39 -19.55
CA ALA A 60 25.18 10.66 -18.89
C ALA A 60 24.49 10.80 -17.54
N ASP A 61 25.18 11.45 -16.60
CA ASP A 61 24.62 11.83 -15.31
C ASP A 61 23.43 12.79 -15.48
N GLY A 62 22.41 12.63 -14.66
CA GLY A 62 21.20 13.45 -14.70
C GLY A 62 20.07 12.93 -15.60
N GLY A 63 20.31 11.83 -16.32
CA GLY A 63 19.31 11.06 -17.07
C GLY A 63 18.87 9.79 -16.35
N SER A 64 18.63 8.76 -17.16
CA SER A 64 18.30 7.42 -16.66
C SER A 64 19.48 6.76 -15.94
N LEU A 65 19.18 5.82 -15.03
CA LEU A 65 20.21 5.16 -14.22
C LEU A 65 21.15 4.30 -15.08
N PRO A 66 22.48 4.44 -14.94
CA PRO A 66 23.44 3.62 -15.64
C PRO A 66 23.37 2.16 -15.19
N SER A 67 23.77 1.23 -16.06
CA SER A 67 24.03 -0.14 -15.67
C SER A 67 25.29 -0.22 -14.81
N GLU A 68 25.24 -1.00 -13.73
CA GLU A 68 26.38 -1.24 -12.82
C GLU A 68 26.65 -2.73 -12.73
N VAL A 69 27.91 -3.12 -12.97
CA VAL A 69 28.36 -4.52 -12.82
C VAL A 69 29.26 -4.60 -11.60
N THR A 70 28.76 -5.27 -10.57
CA THR A 70 29.48 -5.44 -9.29
C THR A 70 30.01 -6.86 -9.16
N PHE A 71 31.27 -6.99 -8.74
CA PHE A 71 31.96 -8.26 -8.59
C PHE A 71 32.24 -8.53 -7.11
N GLU A 72 31.57 -9.57 -6.56
CA GLU A 72 31.75 -9.92 -5.15
C GLU A 72 33.16 -10.50 -4.91
N LYS A 73 33.79 -10.08 -3.81
CA LYS A 73 35.15 -10.49 -3.41
C LYS A 73 36.27 -10.15 -4.40
N ALA A 74 36.08 -9.23 -5.34
CA ALA A 74 37.14 -8.71 -6.17
C ALA A 74 38.22 -8.04 -5.28
N GLY A 75 39.49 -8.29 -5.60
CA GLY A 75 40.64 -7.83 -4.78
C GLY A 75 41.01 -8.76 -3.62
N VAL A 76 40.21 -9.78 -3.33
CA VAL A 76 40.46 -10.81 -2.31
C VAL A 76 40.70 -12.18 -2.97
N ASP A 77 39.73 -12.68 -3.68
CA ASP A 77 39.76 -13.99 -4.32
C ASP A 77 40.28 -13.93 -5.76
N TYR A 78 40.07 -12.83 -6.44
CA TYR A 78 40.51 -12.56 -7.82
C TYR A 78 40.65 -11.06 -8.07
N GLU A 79 41.41 -10.67 -9.08
CA GLU A 79 41.54 -9.29 -9.52
C GLU A 79 40.84 -9.07 -10.87
N LEU A 80 40.29 -7.86 -11.06
CA LEU A 80 39.70 -7.44 -12.32
C LEU A 80 40.81 -6.96 -13.27
N VAL A 81 40.88 -7.54 -14.45
CA VAL A 81 41.86 -7.15 -15.47
C VAL A 81 41.21 -6.14 -16.42
N GLY A 82 41.51 -4.85 -16.19
CA GLY A 82 40.88 -3.76 -16.92
C GLY A 82 39.48 -3.40 -16.40
N LYS A 83 38.76 -2.58 -17.17
CA LYS A 83 37.36 -2.22 -16.89
C LYS A 83 36.42 -3.15 -17.64
N THR A 84 35.21 -3.32 -17.09
CA THR A 84 34.12 -4.04 -17.78
C THR A 84 33.86 -3.36 -19.13
N GLN A 85 33.97 -4.16 -20.20
CA GLN A 85 33.68 -3.73 -21.56
C GLN A 85 32.24 -4.02 -21.90
N GLU A 86 31.64 -3.17 -22.73
CA GLU A 86 30.27 -3.37 -23.22
C GLU A 86 30.19 -3.41 -24.74
N SER A 87 29.13 -4.03 -25.28
CA SER A 87 28.84 -4.04 -26.71
C SER A 87 28.53 -2.64 -27.23
N PRO A 88 28.56 -2.41 -28.58
CA PRO A 88 28.22 -1.12 -29.15
C PRO A 88 26.82 -0.64 -28.72
N THR A 89 26.74 0.63 -28.35
CA THR A 89 25.54 1.34 -27.86
C THR A 89 25.04 2.34 -28.90
N GLU A 90 23.81 2.79 -28.74
CA GLU A 90 23.23 3.92 -29.44
C GLU A 90 23.11 5.10 -28.49
N THR A 91 23.25 6.32 -28.98
CA THR A 91 23.06 7.55 -28.21
C THR A 91 21.92 8.35 -28.82
N ALA A 92 21.01 8.84 -27.97
CA ALA A 92 19.92 9.71 -28.34
C ALA A 92 19.69 10.80 -27.29
N TYR A 93 19.24 11.96 -27.74
CA TYR A 93 18.86 13.04 -26.81
C TYR A 93 17.52 12.74 -26.17
N SER A 94 17.46 12.84 -24.85
CA SER A 94 16.24 12.69 -24.06
C SER A 94 15.59 14.07 -23.86
N ASP A 95 14.42 14.28 -24.45
CA ASP A 95 13.63 15.50 -24.24
C ASP A 95 13.08 15.62 -22.80
N ILE A 96 13.12 14.53 -22.02
CA ILE A 96 12.60 14.48 -20.64
C ILE A 96 13.67 14.96 -19.65
N PHE A 97 14.89 14.47 -19.83
CA PHE A 97 16.01 14.75 -18.91
C PHE A 97 16.96 15.85 -19.44
N GLU A 98 16.77 16.27 -20.69
CA GLU A 98 17.60 17.27 -21.37
C GLU A 98 19.08 16.89 -21.46
N VAL A 99 19.39 15.58 -21.55
CA VAL A 99 20.75 15.03 -21.69
C VAL A 99 20.82 14.01 -22.84
N GLU A 100 22.03 13.73 -23.32
CA GLU A 100 22.27 12.62 -24.24
C GLU A 100 22.37 11.30 -23.47
N GLU A 101 21.46 10.36 -23.73
CA GLU A 101 21.43 9.05 -23.09
C GLU A 101 22.01 7.98 -24.02
N THR A 102 22.80 7.08 -23.46
CA THR A 102 23.45 5.97 -24.16
C THR A 102 22.86 4.65 -23.71
N PHE A 103 22.42 3.82 -24.68
CA PHE A 103 21.66 2.59 -24.38
C PHE A 103 21.81 1.50 -25.45
N PHE A 104 21.40 0.28 -25.10
CA PHE A 104 21.30 -0.89 -25.99
C PHE A 104 19.85 -1.10 -26.43
N LYS A 105 19.61 -1.45 -27.70
CA LYS A 105 18.26 -1.70 -28.25
C LYS A 105 17.93 -3.15 -28.53
N LYS A 106 18.91 -3.97 -28.86
CA LYS A 106 18.71 -5.36 -29.28
C LYS A 106 19.41 -6.34 -28.36
N GLU A 107 20.65 -6.03 -28.06
CA GLU A 107 21.52 -6.88 -27.28
C GLU A 107 22.44 -6.01 -26.43
N ALA A 108 22.54 -6.35 -25.13
CA ALA A 108 23.51 -5.78 -24.20
C ALA A 108 24.51 -6.86 -23.81
N VAL A 109 25.81 -6.64 -24.05
CA VAL A 109 26.85 -7.60 -23.66
C VAL A 109 27.86 -6.88 -22.77
N PHE A 110 28.07 -7.45 -21.57
CA PHE A 110 29.10 -7.00 -20.64
C PHE A 110 30.18 -8.07 -20.53
N THR A 111 31.43 -7.67 -20.67
CA THR A 111 32.58 -8.58 -20.64
C THR A 111 33.61 -8.09 -19.67
N GLN A 112 34.02 -8.97 -18.73
CA GLN A 112 35.08 -8.69 -17.76
C GLN A 112 36.12 -9.81 -17.74
N LYS A 113 37.39 -9.44 -17.84
CA LYS A 113 38.50 -10.35 -17.59
C LYS A 113 38.86 -10.35 -16.11
N VAL A 114 39.05 -11.55 -15.58
CA VAL A 114 39.43 -11.76 -14.17
C VAL A 114 40.67 -12.66 -14.10
N ARG A 115 41.52 -12.41 -13.10
CA ARG A 115 42.68 -13.24 -12.77
C ARG A 115 42.54 -13.74 -11.34
N LEU A 116 42.58 -15.05 -11.14
CA LEU A 116 42.51 -15.65 -9.81
C LEU A 116 43.72 -15.28 -8.98
N LEU A 117 43.51 -14.84 -7.76
CA LEU A 117 44.50 -14.67 -6.72
C LEU A 117 44.53 -15.90 -5.80
N ASN A 118 43.36 -16.52 -5.60
CA ASN A 118 43.21 -17.74 -4.82
C ASN A 118 42.84 -18.90 -5.74
N PRO A 119 43.69 -19.93 -5.90
CA PRO A 119 43.41 -21.10 -6.78
C PRO A 119 42.31 -22.02 -6.27
N GLU A 120 41.81 -21.82 -5.03
CA GLU A 120 40.71 -22.59 -4.46
C GLU A 120 39.34 -22.03 -4.84
N VAL A 121 39.27 -20.87 -5.49
CA VAL A 121 38.03 -20.26 -5.95
C VAL A 121 37.40 -21.15 -7.04
N ARG A 122 36.16 -21.54 -6.82
CA ARG A 122 35.39 -22.39 -7.75
C ARG A 122 34.26 -21.64 -8.44
N GLN A 123 33.87 -20.47 -7.92
CA GLN A 123 32.77 -19.67 -8.43
C GLN A 123 33.09 -18.19 -8.28
N ILE A 124 32.62 -17.39 -9.25
CA ILE A 124 32.64 -15.93 -9.22
C ILE A 124 31.22 -15.43 -9.31
N ASP A 125 30.80 -14.64 -8.32
CA ASP A 125 29.47 -14.06 -8.25
C ASP A 125 29.52 -12.62 -8.75
N VAL A 126 28.59 -12.28 -9.65
CA VAL A 126 28.51 -10.99 -10.31
C VAL A 126 27.07 -10.50 -10.22
N ASN A 127 26.86 -9.30 -9.72
CA ASN A 127 25.58 -8.64 -9.73
C ASN A 127 25.54 -7.60 -10.86
N LEU A 128 24.48 -7.58 -11.63
CA LEU A 128 24.18 -6.58 -12.67
C LEU A 128 22.93 -5.82 -12.26
N PHE A 129 23.10 -4.58 -11.84
CA PHE A 129 22.02 -3.61 -11.79
C PHE A 129 21.85 -2.96 -13.16
N TYR A 130 20.62 -2.87 -13.66
CA TYR A 130 20.33 -2.18 -14.92
C TYR A 130 18.94 -1.57 -14.92
N GLN A 131 18.78 -0.50 -15.67
CA GLN A 131 17.48 0.10 -15.95
C GLN A 131 17.08 -0.25 -17.38
N VAL A 132 15.84 -0.75 -17.54
CA VAL A 132 15.27 -1.09 -18.84
C VAL A 132 13.99 -0.29 -19.06
N CYS A 133 13.88 0.38 -20.20
CA CYS A 133 12.79 1.32 -20.49
C CYS A 133 12.14 1.06 -21.84
N LYS A 134 10.83 1.35 -21.89
CA LYS A 134 10.04 1.51 -23.11
C LYS A 134 9.19 2.78 -22.99
N GLU A 135 8.02 2.72 -22.38
CA GLU A 135 7.19 3.85 -21.96
C GLU A 135 7.32 4.08 -20.45
N VAL A 136 7.70 3.04 -19.74
CA VAL A 136 7.98 3.02 -18.29
C VAL A 136 9.36 2.41 -18.11
N CYS A 137 10.10 2.90 -17.13
CA CYS A 137 11.41 2.39 -16.77
C CYS A 137 11.32 1.46 -15.56
N LEU A 138 11.99 0.32 -15.66
CA LEU A 138 12.11 -0.68 -14.61
C LEU A 138 13.58 -0.77 -14.20
N ALA A 139 13.87 -0.63 -12.92
CA ALA A 139 15.18 -0.89 -12.36
C ALA A 139 15.21 -2.34 -11.87
N VAL A 140 16.19 -3.10 -12.32
CA VAL A 140 16.30 -4.55 -12.07
C VAL A 140 17.70 -4.91 -11.59
N ASP A 141 17.76 -5.73 -10.55
CA ASP A 141 18.98 -6.39 -10.09
C ASP A 141 18.97 -7.84 -10.53
N LYS A 142 20.09 -8.31 -11.07
CA LYS A 142 20.25 -9.71 -11.48
C LYS A 142 21.61 -10.27 -11.11
N ASP A 143 21.59 -11.42 -10.43
CA ASP A 143 22.80 -12.15 -10.04
C ASP A 143 23.18 -13.17 -11.10
N PHE A 144 24.50 -13.33 -11.32
CA PHE A 144 25.12 -14.31 -12.18
C PHE A 144 26.21 -15.06 -11.42
N HIS A 145 26.25 -16.39 -11.60
CA HIS A 145 27.17 -17.26 -10.90
C HIS A 145 28.03 -18.01 -11.92
N PHE A 146 29.29 -17.63 -12.05
CA PHE A 146 30.22 -18.24 -12.98
C PHE A 146 31.01 -19.36 -12.30
N VAL A 147 30.77 -20.60 -12.67
CA VAL A 147 31.47 -21.79 -12.14
C VAL A 147 32.72 -22.04 -12.97
N LEU A 148 33.90 -22.09 -12.33
CA LEU A 148 35.20 -22.13 -13.00
C LEU A 148 35.65 -23.53 -13.48
N ASP A 149 35.05 -24.62 -13.01
CA ASP A 149 35.49 -26.00 -13.28
C ASP A 149 34.63 -26.77 -14.29
N GLY A 150 33.85 -26.13 -15.15
CA GLY A 150 33.07 -26.84 -16.18
C GLY A 150 32.01 -27.81 -15.66
N GLY A 151 31.72 -27.83 -14.37
CA GLY A 151 30.59 -28.52 -13.77
C GLY A 151 29.25 -27.89 -14.16
N GLU A 152 28.15 -28.66 -14.17
CA GLU A 152 26.82 -28.13 -14.31
C GLU A 152 26.63 -26.98 -13.31
N ALA A 153 26.09 -25.86 -13.80
CA ALA A 153 25.76 -24.74 -12.96
C ALA A 153 24.85 -25.25 -11.82
N LEU A 154 25.44 -25.42 -10.65
CA LEU A 154 24.65 -25.56 -9.44
C LEU A 154 23.91 -24.23 -9.31
N THR A 155 22.61 -24.25 -9.52
CA THR A 155 21.73 -23.19 -9.04
C THR A 155 21.96 -23.17 -7.53
N ILE A 156 22.89 -22.31 -7.07
CA ILE A 156 23.07 -22.09 -5.65
C ILE A 156 21.83 -21.32 -5.25
N GLU A 157 20.84 -22.02 -4.73
CA GLU A 157 19.86 -21.41 -3.88
C GLU A 157 20.63 -20.55 -2.89
N LYS A 158 20.29 -19.27 -2.78
CA LYS A 158 20.91 -18.34 -1.82
C LYS A 158 20.95 -19.05 -0.46
N THR A 159 22.12 -19.61 -0.13
CA THR A 159 22.29 -20.36 1.12
C THR A 159 22.31 -19.32 2.23
N VAL A 160 21.27 -19.39 3.05
CA VAL A 160 21.20 -18.60 4.28
C VAL A 160 22.39 -19.00 5.15
N ASP A 161 23.16 -18.03 5.64
CA ASP A 161 24.30 -18.26 6.50
C ASP A 161 23.89 -18.94 7.83
N ASP A 162 24.80 -19.62 8.51
CA ASP A 162 24.51 -20.38 9.74
C ASP A 162 23.92 -19.48 10.84
N ARG A 163 24.31 -18.22 10.90
CA ARG A 163 23.75 -17.25 11.83
C ARG A 163 22.30 -16.93 11.49
N SER A 164 22.00 -16.61 10.24
CA SER A 164 20.64 -16.36 9.76
C SER A 164 19.77 -17.59 9.94
N LEU A 165 20.31 -18.80 9.77
CA LEU A 165 19.59 -20.06 10.03
C LEU A 165 19.25 -20.20 11.52
N SER A 166 20.20 -19.89 12.42
CA SER A 166 19.96 -19.93 13.87
C SER A 166 18.89 -18.91 14.30
N MET A 167 18.93 -17.67 13.76
CA MET A 167 17.94 -16.63 14.03
C MET A 167 16.58 -16.98 13.44
N SER A 168 16.53 -17.55 12.25
CA SER A 168 15.30 -18.05 11.62
C SER A 168 14.64 -19.16 12.46
N THR A 169 15.45 -20.04 13.03
CA THR A 169 14.95 -21.11 13.92
C THR A 169 14.41 -20.54 15.22
N ALA A 170 15.06 -19.51 15.78
CA ALA A 170 14.60 -18.82 16.99
C ALA A 170 13.26 -18.10 16.80
N LEU A 171 12.91 -17.68 15.57
CA LEU A 171 11.61 -17.09 15.29
C LEU A 171 10.47 -18.12 15.23
N LYS A 172 10.75 -19.40 15.01
CA LYS A 172 9.71 -20.44 14.95
C LYS A 172 9.36 -20.89 16.37
N LEU A 173 8.09 -20.78 16.72
CA LEU A 173 7.58 -21.20 18.03
C LEU A 173 7.13 -22.67 17.98
N ASP A 174 7.44 -23.42 19.03
CA ASP A 174 6.85 -24.73 19.29
C ASP A 174 5.50 -24.54 20.03
N LEU A 175 4.47 -24.18 19.25
CA LEU A 175 3.13 -23.94 19.78
C LEU A 175 2.41 -25.24 20.02
N LYS A 176 2.02 -25.48 21.27
CA LYS A 176 1.14 -26.59 21.63
C LYS A 176 -0.33 -26.20 21.46
N HIS A 177 -1.19 -27.18 21.19
CA HIS A 177 -2.63 -26.98 20.94
C HIS A 177 -2.92 -25.97 19.80
N ARG A 178 -2.13 -26.05 18.72
CA ARG A 178 -2.24 -25.17 17.55
C ARG A 178 -3.60 -25.30 16.82
N ASP A 179 -4.25 -26.44 16.95
CA ASP A 179 -5.60 -26.74 16.50
C ASP A 179 -6.63 -25.72 17.01
N ARG A 180 -6.46 -25.23 18.25
CA ARG A 180 -7.34 -24.21 18.84
C ARG A 180 -7.34 -22.88 18.09
N LEU A 181 -6.25 -22.54 17.39
CA LEU A 181 -6.22 -21.30 16.58
C LEU A 181 -7.30 -21.29 15.50
N GLN A 182 -7.73 -22.45 15.02
CA GLN A 182 -8.71 -22.61 13.95
C GLN A 182 -10.13 -22.87 14.45
N GLU A 183 -10.32 -23.34 15.71
CA GLU A 183 -11.63 -23.67 16.25
C GLU A 183 -12.61 -22.49 16.34
N GLY A 184 -12.14 -21.24 16.43
CA GLY A 184 -12.97 -20.04 16.47
C GLY A 184 -13.46 -19.55 15.10
N ASN A 185 -12.85 -19.98 14.02
CA ASN A 185 -13.30 -19.66 12.67
C ASN A 185 -14.55 -20.47 12.25
N GLY A 186 -14.98 -21.45 13.07
CA GLY A 186 -16.13 -22.32 12.79
C GLY A 186 -17.51 -21.73 13.11
N GLN A 187 -17.62 -20.58 13.78
CA GLN A 187 -18.94 -20.02 14.12
C GLN A 187 -19.45 -18.91 13.19
N ASN A 188 -18.64 -18.48 12.22
CA ASN A 188 -19.09 -17.66 11.09
C ASN A 188 -18.56 -18.22 9.75
N ASN A 189 -18.52 -19.55 9.61
CA ASN A 189 -18.47 -20.23 8.31
C ASN A 189 -19.88 -20.22 7.66
N ASP A 190 -20.58 -19.12 7.68
CA ASP A 190 -21.18 -18.69 6.43
C ASP A 190 -19.96 -18.34 5.54
N GLU A 191 -19.67 -19.22 4.56
CA GLU A 191 -18.94 -18.84 3.36
C GLU A 191 -19.38 -17.41 3.08
N SER A 192 -18.51 -16.41 3.39
CA SER A 192 -18.90 -15.03 3.13
C SER A 192 -19.06 -15.00 1.62
N SER A 193 -20.31 -15.22 1.19
CA SER A 193 -20.67 -15.43 -0.20
C SER A 193 -19.95 -14.32 -0.94
N LEU A 194 -19.21 -14.63 -1.99
CA LEU A 194 -18.55 -13.63 -2.85
C LEU A 194 -19.46 -12.45 -3.13
N TRP A 195 -20.79 -12.66 -3.07
CA TRP A 195 -21.83 -11.64 -3.16
C TRP A 195 -21.88 -10.69 -1.96
N VAL A 196 -21.58 -11.16 -0.76
CA VAL A 196 -21.52 -10.30 0.45
C VAL A 196 -20.28 -9.40 0.35
N VAL A 197 -19.14 -9.97 -0.03
CA VAL A 197 -17.89 -9.20 -0.24
C VAL A 197 -18.06 -8.20 -1.38
N PHE A 198 -18.69 -8.61 -2.49
CA PHE A 198 -19.06 -7.71 -3.57
C PHE A 198 -19.99 -6.58 -3.08
N GLY A 199 -21.01 -6.91 -2.29
CA GLY A 199 -21.93 -5.94 -1.70
C GLY A 199 -21.24 -4.94 -0.77
N LEU A 200 -20.32 -5.40 0.07
CA LEU A 200 -19.51 -4.55 0.93
C LEU A 200 -18.57 -3.64 0.10
N GLY A 201 -17.93 -4.19 -0.94
CA GLY A 201 -17.15 -3.42 -1.89
C GLY A 201 -17.99 -2.36 -2.60
N PHE A 202 -19.18 -2.71 -3.03
CA PHE A 202 -20.13 -1.78 -3.67
C PHE A 202 -20.55 -0.65 -2.70
N LEU A 203 -20.87 -0.97 -1.45
CA LEU A 203 -21.20 0.02 -0.43
C LEU A 203 -20.03 0.95 -0.14
N GLY A 204 -18.82 0.39 -0.04
CA GLY A 204 -17.57 1.15 0.09
C GLY A 204 -17.35 2.11 -1.09
N GLY A 205 -17.61 1.67 -2.32
CA GLY A 205 -17.55 2.51 -3.51
C GLY A 205 -18.58 3.64 -3.53
N LEU A 206 -19.79 3.43 -3.01
CA LEU A 206 -20.77 4.50 -2.82
C LEU A 206 -20.31 5.54 -1.79
N ILE A 207 -19.72 5.10 -0.70
CA ILE A 207 -19.13 6.01 0.32
C ILE A 207 -17.97 6.79 -0.29
N ALA A 208 -17.15 6.14 -1.12
CA ALA A 208 -16.02 6.76 -1.81
C ALA A 208 -16.44 7.91 -2.75
N LEU A 209 -17.64 7.88 -3.32
CA LEU A 209 -18.17 9.00 -4.12
C LEU A 209 -18.30 10.31 -3.32
N LEU A 210 -18.47 10.21 -2.02
CA LEU A 210 -18.56 11.37 -1.12
C LEU A 210 -17.17 11.88 -0.70
N THR A 211 -16.09 11.18 -1.07
CA THR A 211 -14.74 11.63 -0.76
C THR A 211 -14.39 12.90 -1.55
N PRO A 212 -13.58 13.79 -0.96
CA PRO A 212 -13.24 15.07 -1.57
C PRO A 212 -12.46 14.93 -2.89
N CYS A 213 -11.86 13.79 -3.16
CA CYS A 213 -11.11 13.54 -4.39
C CYS A 213 -11.99 13.13 -5.57
N VAL A 214 -13.07 12.37 -5.32
CA VAL A 214 -13.95 11.84 -6.38
C VAL A 214 -15.04 12.83 -6.77
N PHE A 215 -15.64 13.49 -5.79
CA PHE A 215 -16.77 14.41 -6.02
C PHE A 215 -16.47 15.54 -7.03
N PRO A 216 -15.30 16.23 -6.99
CA PRO A 216 -14.99 17.29 -7.96
C PRO A 216 -14.71 16.79 -9.38
N MET A 217 -14.40 15.51 -9.53
CA MET A 217 -14.18 14.91 -10.84
C MET A 217 -15.48 14.71 -11.63
N ILE A 218 -16.64 14.67 -10.94
CA ILE A 218 -17.96 14.52 -11.59
C ILE A 218 -18.23 15.66 -12.58
N PRO A 219 -18.14 16.96 -12.22
CA PRO A 219 -18.35 18.05 -13.17
C PRO A 219 -17.34 18.06 -14.33
N LEU A 220 -16.08 17.67 -14.07
CA LEU A 220 -15.04 17.62 -15.12
C LEU A 220 -15.38 16.53 -16.17
N THR A 221 -15.73 15.33 -15.73
CA THR A 221 -16.09 14.23 -16.63
C THR A 221 -17.35 14.54 -17.43
N VAL A 222 -18.38 15.12 -16.80
CA VAL A 222 -19.60 15.54 -17.50
C VAL A 222 -19.31 16.63 -18.53
N SER A 223 -18.47 17.64 -18.19
CA SER A 223 -18.07 18.68 -19.13
C SER A 223 -17.36 18.11 -20.35
N PHE A 224 -16.52 17.10 -20.18
CA PHE A 224 -15.84 16.41 -21.27
C PHE A 224 -16.84 15.74 -22.21
N PHE A 225 -17.79 14.94 -21.67
CA PHE A 225 -18.78 14.24 -22.48
C PHE A 225 -19.75 15.18 -23.19
N THR A 226 -20.12 16.31 -22.57
CA THR A 226 -21.02 17.30 -23.18
C THR A 226 -20.40 18.06 -24.32
N LYS A 227 -19.08 18.34 -24.28
CA LYS A 227 -18.36 19.04 -25.35
C LYS A 227 -18.08 18.17 -26.58
N HIS A 228 -17.90 16.86 -26.42
CA HIS A 228 -17.47 15.95 -27.49
C HIS A 228 -18.60 15.14 -28.13
N SER A 229 -19.85 15.23 -27.67
CA SER A 229 -20.97 14.46 -28.22
C SER A 229 -21.93 15.32 -29.04
N HIS A 230 -21.65 15.46 -30.34
CA HIS A 230 -22.58 16.06 -31.29
C HIS A 230 -23.81 15.18 -31.60
N HIS A 231 -23.80 13.89 -31.25
CA HIS A 231 -24.92 12.94 -31.44
C HIS A 231 -25.22 12.21 -30.14
N LYS A 232 -26.49 12.20 -29.72
CA LYS A 232 -26.96 11.55 -28.48
C LYS A 232 -26.57 10.07 -28.36
N SER A 233 -26.59 9.30 -29.44
CA SER A 233 -26.25 7.87 -29.45
C SER A 233 -24.75 7.64 -29.20
N LYS A 234 -23.86 8.46 -29.75
CA LYS A 234 -22.41 8.37 -29.49
C LYS A 234 -22.08 8.76 -28.04
N GLY A 235 -22.78 9.73 -27.47
CA GLY A 235 -22.61 10.11 -26.06
C GLY A 235 -22.92 8.96 -25.10
N ILE A 236 -24.01 8.23 -25.33
CA ILE A 236 -24.40 7.07 -24.52
C ILE A 236 -23.36 5.93 -24.64
N VAL A 237 -22.90 5.63 -25.85
CA VAL A 237 -21.87 4.59 -26.07
C VAL A 237 -20.58 4.95 -25.34
N ASN A 238 -20.12 6.19 -25.43
CA ASN A 238 -18.92 6.66 -24.76
C ASN A 238 -19.08 6.63 -23.23
N ALA A 239 -20.27 6.94 -22.70
CA ALA A 239 -20.57 6.86 -21.26
C ALA A 239 -20.51 5.43 -20.73
N VAL A 240 -21.12 4.48 -21.47
CA VAL A 240 -21.09 3.05 -21.14
C VAL A 240 -19.65 2.51 -21.21
N LEU A 241 -18.90 2.93 -22.24
CA LEU A 241 -17.50 2.53 -22.40
C LEU A 241 -16.62 3.08 -21.26
N TYR A 242 -16.88 4.29 -20.82
CA TYR A 242 -16.19 4.88 -19.67
C TYR A 242 -16.44 4.08 -18.38
N GLY A 243 -17.71 3.77 -18.08
CA GLY A 243 -18.06 2.93 -16.95
C GLY A 243 -17.44 1.53 -17.05
N PHE A 244 -17.42 0.95 -18.25
CA PHE A 244 -16.76 -0.34 -18.48
C PHE A 244 -15.25 -0.27 -18.20
N PHE A 245 -14.57 0.77 -18.65
CA PHE A 245 -13.12 0.92 -18.37
C PHE A 245 -12.84 1.12 -16.88
N ILE A 246 -13.68 1.84 -16.14
CA ILE A 246 -13.52 1.95 -14.68
C ILE A 246 -13.57 0.56 -14.04
N ILE A 247 -14.62 -0.23 -14.34
CA ILE A 247 -14.76 -1.60 -13.80
C ILE A 247 -13.58 -2.46 -14.21
N LEU A 248 -13.16 -2.39 -15.47
CA LEU A 248 -12.03 -3.16 -16.00
C LEU A 248 -10.72 -2.83 -15.27
N ILE A 249 -10.45 -1.56 -15.00
CA ILE A 249 -9.22 -1.14 -14.30
C ILE A 249 -9.20 -1.67 -12.87
N TYR A 250 -10.31 -1.58 -12.12
CA TYR A 250 -10.38 -2.13 -10.77
C TYR A 250 -10.28 -3.66 -10.76
N PHE A 251 -10.84 -4.33 -11.76
CA PHE A 251 -10.66 -5.77 -11.96
C PHE A 251 -9.19 -6.12 -12.27
N LEU A 252 -8.54 -5.38 -13.18
CA LEU A 252 -7.13 -5.59 -13.53
C LEU A 252 -6.18 -5.35 -12.34
N LEU A 253 -6.52 -4.42 -11.44
CA LEU A 253 -5.76 -4.19 -10.22
C LEU A 253 -5.80 -5.38 -9.25
N SER A 254 -6.78 -6.28 -9.36
CA SER A 254 -6.83 -7.50 -8.55
C SER A 254 -6.03 -8.66 -9.17
N LEU A 255 -5.72 -8.63 -10.48
CA LEU A 255 -5.03 -9.73 -11.17
C LEU A 255 -3.64 -10.09 -10.61
N PRO A 256 -2.79 -9.14 -10.20
CA PRO A 256 -1.49 -9.48 -9.62
C PRO A 256 -1.59 -10.43 -8.43
N PHE A 257 -2.66 -10.33 -7.65
CA PHE A 257 -2.89 -11.20 -6.48
C PHE A 257 -3.34 -12.63 -6.85
N HIS A 258 -3.72 -12.87 -8.10
CA HIS A 258 -4.00 -14.21 -8.64
C HIS A 258 -2.80 -14.85 -9.33
N ILE A 259 -1.91 -14.02 -9.89
CA ILE A 259 -0.78 -14.50 -10.72
C ILE A 259 0.43 -14.82 -9.83
N PHE A 260 0.62 -14.03 -8.77
CA PHE A 260 1.75 -14.20 -7.87
C PHE A 260 1.30 -14.90 -6.58
N ASP A 261 1.36 -16.24 -6.53
CA ASP A 261 1.20 -17.02 -5.30
C ASP A 261 2.23 -16.65 -4.22
N SER A 262 3.27 -15.91 -4.59
CA SER A 262 4.37 -15.45 -3.73
C SER A 262 4.24 -14.01 -3.26
N VAL A 263 3.11 -13.33 -3.49
CA VAL A 263 2.92 -11.94 -2.98
C VAL A 263 2.90 -12.00 -1.46
N ASP A 264 3.88 -11.35 -0.85
CA ASP A 264 3.93 -11.19 0.60
C ASP A 264 2.62 -10.57 1.08
N SER A 265 1.88 -11.29 1.92
CA SER A 265 0.63 -10.79 2.51
C SER A 265 0.79 -9.45 3.22
N GLN A 266 2.05 -9.08 3.56
CA GLN A 266 2.41 -7.80 4.17
C GLN A 266 2.61 -6.66 3.18
N ILE A 267 2.61 -6.93 1.84
CA ILE A 267 2.94 -5.90 0.83
C ILE A 267 1.99 -4.71 0.88
N LEU A 268 0.69 -4.97 1.10
CA LEU A 268 -0.31 -3.89 1.22
C LEU A 268 -0.06 -3.02 2.45
N ASN A 269 0.29 -3.63 3.57
CA ASN A 269 0.66 -2.90 4.78
C ASN A 269 1.96 -2.12 4.58
N THR A 270 2.95 -2.73 3.92
CA THR A 270 4.23 -2.10 3.58
C THR A 270 4.04 -0.87 2.69
N ILE A 271 3.15 -0.93 1.70
CA ILE A 271 2.81 0.20 0.84
C ILE A 271 2.09 1.29 1.64
N ALA A 272 1.08 0.93 2.44
CA ALA A 272 0.28 1.89 3.22
C ALA A 272 1.12 2.63 4.27
N THR A 273 2.14 1.97 4.85
CA THR A 273 3.04 2.52 5.85
C THR A 273 4.35 3.10 5.27
N ASN A 274 4.48 3.16 3.94
CA ASN A 274 5.67 3.75 3.31
C ASN A 274 5.73 5.26 3.56
N ILE A 275 6.81 5.73 4.17
CA ILE A 275 7.00 7.13 4.56
C ILE A 275 6.97 8.05 3.35
N TRP A 276 7.70 7.70 2.27
CA TRP A 276 7.79 8.51 1.07
C TRP A 276 6.46 8.63 0.35
N LEU A 277 5.68 7.54 0.31
CA LEU A 277 4.36 7.53 -0.28
C LEU A 277 3.38 8.40 0.52
N ASN A 278 3.41 8.33 1.85
CA ASN A 278 2.59 9.18 2.71
C ASN A 278 2.97 10.67 2.55
N LEU A 279 4.27 11.00 2.44
CA LEU A 279 4.74 12.37 2.16
C LEU A 279 4.29 12.85 0.77
N PHE A 280 4.38 12.00 -0.24
CA PHE A 280 3.91 12.31 -1.58
C PHE A 280 2.41 12.61 -1.58
N PHE A 281 1.60 11.78 -0.90
CA PHE A 281 0.17 12.06 -0.76
C PHE A 281 -0.10 13.36 0.01
N PHE A 282 0.62 13.62 1.09
CA PHE A 282 0.51 14.89 1.80
C PHE A 282 0.69 16.08 0.85
N ILE A 283 1.74 16.10 0.04
CA ILE A 283 2.03 17.18 -0.91
C ILE A 283 0.92 17.32 -1.94
N ILE A 284 0.47 16.21 -2.54
CA ILE A 284 -0.61 16.20 -3.54
C ILE A 284 -1.91 16.75 -2.95
N PHE A 285 -2.30 16.30 -1.76
CA PHE A 285 -3.54 16.75 -1.12
C PHE A 285 -3.49 18.22 -0.74
N VAL A 286 -2.35 18.71 -0.25
CA VAL A 286 -2.15 20.15 -0.02
C VAL A 286 -2.30 20.93 -1.33
N PHE A 287 -1.70 20.43 -2.42
CA PHE A 287 -1.83 21.05 -3.72
C PHE A 287 -3.30 21.11 -4.18
N PHE A 288 -4.05 20.02 -4.10
CA PHE A 288 -5.47 20.00 -4.47
C PHE A 288 -6.33 20.90 -3.57
N ALA A 289 -6.09 20.93 -2.26
CA ALA A 289 -6.81 21.80 -1.34
C ALA A 289 -6.68 23.29 -1.73
N PHE A 290 -5.48 23.74 -2.11
CA PHE A 290 -5.27 25.11 -2.60
C PHE A 290 -5.98 25.38 -3.94
N SER A 291 -6.10 24.39 -4.81
CA SER A 291 -6.92 24.48 -6.03
C SER A 291 -8.41 24.66 -5.69
N PHE A 292 -8.93 23.94 -4.68
CA PHE A 292 -10.33 24.10 -4.23
C PHE A 292 -10.58 25.45 -3.59
N PHE A 293 -9.60 26.05 -2.93
CA PHE A 293 -9.69 27.42 -2.44
C PHE A 293 -9.65 28.47 -3.57
N GLY A 294 -9.36 28.04 -4.82
CA GLY A 294 -9.38 28.90 -6.00
C GLY A 294 -8.12 29.74 -6.20
N TYR A 295 -6.98 29.32 -5.64
CA TYR A 295 -5.71 30.00 -5.90
C TYR A 295 -5.20 29.74 -7.31
N TYR A 296 -5.50 28.57 -7.88
CA TYR A 296 -5.24 28.20 -9.27
C TYR A 296 -6.30 27.22 -9.78
N GLU A 297 -6.58 27.28 -11.07
CA GLU A 297 -7.43 26.29 -11.72
C GLU A 297 -6.56 25.19 -12.31
N LEU A 298 -6.91 23.93 -12.04
CA LEU A 298 -6.32 22.78 -12.68
C LEU A 298 -6.81 22.67 -14.14
N THR A 299 -6.40 23.63 -14.96
CA THR A 299 -6.59 23.54 -16.40
C THR A 299 -5.30 22.98 -17.01
N LEU A 300 -5.43 21.90 -17.78
CA LEU A 300 -4.32 21.41 -18.58
C LEU A 300 -3.81 22.57 -19.44
N PRO A 301 -2.47 22.78 -19.54
CA PRO A 301 -1.91 23.78 -20.43
C PRO A 301 -2.55 23.68 -21.81
N SER A 302 -2.96 24.80 -22.39
CA SER A 302 -3.67 24.83 -23.68
C SER A 302 -2.88 24.12 -24.80
N SER A 303 -1.56 24.09 -24.71
CA SER A 303 -0.68 23.34 -25.61
C SER A 303 -0.83 21.82 -25.48
N TRP A 304 -1.06 21.31 -24.28
CA TRP A 304 -1.32 19.88 -24.01
C TRP A 304 -2.77 19.51 -24.37
N ALA A 305 -3.73 20.36 -23.98
CA ALA A 305 -5.13 20.19 -24.36
C ALA A 305 -5.27 20.15 -25.89
N ASN A 306 -4.61 21.07 -26.61
CA ASN A 306 -4.63 21.10 -28.08
C ASN A 306 -3.88 19.93 -28.73
N LYS A 307 -2.78 19.44 -28.12
CA LYS A 307 -2.09 18.21 -28.59
C LYS A 307 -2.93 16.97 -28.33
N MET A 308 -3.60 16.87 -27.19
CA MET A 308 -4.51 15.77 -26.87
C MET A 308 -5.78 15.82 -27.73
N ASP A 309 -6.34 16.99 -28.01
CA ASP A 309 -7.46 17.16 -28.94
C ASP A 309 -7.05 16.80 -30.38
N ALA A 310 -5.85 17.15 -30.81
CA ALA A 310 -5.31 16.75 -32.12
C ALA A 310 -5.00 15.25 -32.19
N ALA A 311 -4.50 14.64 -31.12
CA ALA A 311 -4.27 13.20 -31.00
C ALA A 311 -5.58 12.43 -30.88
N SER A 312 -6.55 12.93 -30.11
CA SER A 312 -7.90 12.38 -29.96
C SER A 312 -8.65 12.36 -31.30
N ASN A 313 -8.49 13.38 -32.14
CA ASN A 313 -9.08 13.42 -33.47
C ASN A 313 -8.38 12.47 -34.47
N LYS A 314 -7.10 12.09 -34.23
CA LYS A 314 -6.36 11.14 -35.07
C LYS A 314 -6.47 9.68 -34.64
N VAL A 315 -6.65 9.39 -33.34
CA VAL A 315 -6.57 8.03 -32.76
C VAL A 315 -7.92 7.51 -32.25
N GLY A 316 -9.04 8.19 -32.53
CA GLY A 316 -10.39 7.74 -32.16
C GLY A 316 -10.70 7.92 -30.66
N GLY A 317 -11.88 8.48 -30.35
CA GLY A 317 -12.33 8.89 -29.01
C GLY A 317 -12.30 7.82 -27.89
N THR A 318 -12.07 6.55 -28.20
CA THR A 318 -12.02 5.42 -27.24
C THR A 318 -10.79 5.46 -26.33
N ILE A 319 -9.62 5.80 -26.87
CA ILE A 319 -8.36 5.86 -26.11
C ILE A 319 -8.39 7.03 -25.10
N GLY A 320 -8.93 8.18 -25.49
CA GLY A 320 -9.11 9.30 -24.55
C GLY A 320 -10.03 8.94 -23.37
N ILE A 321 -11.08 8.16 -23.61
CA ILE A 321 -12.00 7.68 -22.57
C ILE A 321 -11.29 6.71 -21.62
N PHE A 322 -10.43 5.83 -22.15
CA PHE A 322 -9.61 4.92 -21.35
C PHE A 322 -8.65 5.67 -20.43
N PHE A 323 -7.85 6.62 -20.94
CA PHE A 323 -6.94 7.41 -20.11
C PHE A 323 -7.67 8.23 -19.04
N MET A 324 -8.86 8.74 -19.35
CA MET A 324 -9.67 9.44 -18.35
C MET A 324 -10.16 8.49 -17.24
N ALA A 325 -10.48 7.24 -17.57
CA ALA A 325 -10.84 6.21 -16.60
C ALA A 325 -9.63 5.80 -15.72
N VAL A 326 -8.44 5.67 -16.32
CA VAL A 326 -7.18 5.41 -15.60
C VAL A 326 -6.89 6.55 -14.62
N THR A 327 -6.98 7.80 -15.07
CA THR A 327 -6.74 8.97 -14.21
C THR A 327 -7.71 9.00 -13.03
N LEU A 328 -8.99 8.74 -13.28
CA LEU A 328 -9.98 8.65 -12.20
C LEU A 328 -9.64 7.54 -11.22
N ALA A 329 -9.27 6.35 -11.70
CA ALA A 329 -8.94 5.21 -10.85
C ALA A 329 -7.71 5.50 -9.97
N ILE A 330 -6.63 6.07 -10.52
CA ILE A 330 -5.41 6.40 -9.78
C ILE A 330 -5.71 7.46 -8.70
N VAL A 331 -6.39 8.54 -9.06
CA VAL A 331 -6.74 9.61 -8.11
C VAL A 331 -7.70 9.09 -7.03
N SER A 332 -8.72 8.31 -7.41
CA SER A 332 -9.64 7.68 -6.46
C SER A 332 -8.93 6.72 -5.52
N PHE A 333 -8.03 5.88 -6.02
CA PHE A 333 -7.35 4.86 -5.21
C PHE A 333 -6.57 5.47 -4.05
N SER A 334 -5.96 6.62 -4.25
CA SER A 334 -5.22 7.34 -3.20
C SER A 334 -6.09 7.68 -1.98
N CYS A 335 -7.37 8.04 -2.20
CA CYS A 335 -8.28 8.43 -1.13
C CYS A 335 -9.08 7.25 -0.56
N THR A 336 -9.26 6.20 -1.35
CA THR A 336 -10.15 5.07 -1.02
C THR A 336 -9.38 3.84 -0.55
N GLY A 337 -8.04 3.83 -0.75
CA GLY A 337 -7.17 2.75 -0.29
C GLY A 337 -7.38 2.36 1.18
N PRO A 338 -7.43 3.31 2.13
CA PRO A 338 -7.72 3.02 3.54
C PRO A 338 -9.10 2.40 3.78
N ILE A 339 -10.11 2.80 2.98
CA ILE A 339 -11.48 2.25 3.07
C ILE A 339 -11.51 0.82 2.54
N LEU A 340 -10.87 0.60 1.39
CA LEU A 340 -10.72 -0.73 0.79
C LEU A 340 -9.91 -1.66 1.70
N GLY A 341 -8.77 -1.21 2.22
CA GLY A 341 -7.95 -1.98 3.15
C GLY A 341 -8.69 -2.36 4.43
N GLY A 342 -9.51 -1.44 4.98
CA GLY A 342 -10.33 -1.71 6.16
C GLY A 342 -11.47 -2.70 5.92
N LEU A 343 -12.11 -2.65 4.74
CA LEU A 343 -13.19 -3.56 4.36
C LEU A 343 -12.68 -4.96 4.00
N LEU A 344 -11.54 -5.03 3.31
CA LEU A 344 -10.95 -6.30 2.87
C LEU A 344 -10.12 -6.97 3.97
N GLY A 345 -9.51 -6.20 4.87
CA GLY A 345 -8.77 -6.72 6.02
C GLY A 345 -9.65 -7.40 7.08
N SER A 346 -10.99 -7.22 7.02
CA SER A 346 -11.94 -7.90 7.89
C SER A 346 -12.41 -9.26 7.35
N THR A 347 -12.06 -9.62 6.09
CA THR A 347 -12.38 -10.93 5.53
C THR A 347 -11.29 -11.93 5.92
N THR A 348 -11.69 -13.06 6.50
CA THR A 348 -10.80 -14.15 6.94
C THR A 348 -9.93 -14.66 5.78
N LEU A 349 -8.62 -14.68 6.02
CA LEU A 349 -7.60 -15.08 5.05
C LEU A 349 -7.41 -16.60 5.10
N ALA A 350 -8.34 -17.37 4.54
CA ALA A 350 -8.04 -18.75 4.19
C ALA A 350 -7.18 -18.76 2.91
N GLU A 351 -6.11 -19.57 2.89
CA GLU A 351 -5.26 -19.72 1.71
C GLU A 351 -6.10 -20.08 0.48
N GLY A 352 -5.96 -19.29 -0.61
CA GLY A 352 -6.70 -19.48 -1.87
C GLY A 352 -7.97 -18.62 -2.03
N GLU A 353 -8.58 -18.11 -0.96
CA GLU A 353 -9.79 -17.27 -1.05
C GLU A 353 -9.52 -15.77 -1.04
N VAL A 354 -8.33 -15.34 -0.61
CA VAL A 354 -7.95 -13.91 -0.51
C VAL A 354 -8.06 -13.21 -1.86
N ALA A 355 -7.53 -13.82 -2.90
CA ALA A 355 -7.53 -13.26 -4.24
C ALA A 355 -8.97 -13.15 -4.81
N ASN A 356 -9.80 -14.16 -4.58
CA ASN A 356 -11.20 -14.17 -5.01
C ASN A 356 -12.03 -13.10 -4.26
N ASN A 357 -11.86 -12.99 -2.95
CA ASN A 357 -12.53 -11.99 -2.12
C ASN A 357 -12.08 -10.58 -2.49
N LEU A 358 -10.78 -10.38 -2.71
CA LEU A 358 -10.23 -9.10 -3.18
C LEU A 358 -10.81 -8.71 -4.53
N THR A 359 -10.90 -9.67 -5.47
CA THR A 359 -11.47 -9.44 -6.80
C THR A 359 -12.95 -9.10 -6.73
N ALA A 360 -13.73 -9.82 -5.92
CA ALA A 360 -15.15 -9.53 -5.71
C ALA A 360 -15.35 -8.14 -5.11
N GLY A 361 -14.60 -7.78 -4.07
CA GLY A 361 -14.65 -6.48 -3.41
C GLY A 361 -14.24 -5.33 -4.34
N MET A 362 -13.12 -5.47 -5.05
CA MET A 362 -12.64 -4.45 -6.01
C MET A 362 -13.60 -4.29 -7.21
N THR A 363 -14.18 -5.39 -7.70
CA THR A 363 -15.17 -5.32 -8.78
C THR A 363 -16.43 -4.61 -8.30
N GLY A 364 -16.94 -4.95 -7.10
CA GLY A 364 -18.10 -4.26 -6.50
C GLY A 364 -17.85 -2.77 -6.32
N PHE A 365 -16.67 -2.40 -5.86
CA PHE A 365 -16.23 -1.01 -5.71
C PHE A 365 -16.16 -0.27 -7.06
N GLY A 366 -15.56 -0.90 -8.08
CA GLY A 366 -15.49 -0.37 -9.43
C GLY A 366 -16.88 -0.15 -10.06
N VAL A 367 -17.82 -1.07 -9.84
CA VAL A 367 -19.22 -0.95 -10.29
C VAL A 367 -19.91 0.24 -9.61
N ALA A 368 -19.73 0.40 -8.29
CA ALA A 368 -20.31 1.52 -7.54
C ALA A 368 -19.81 2.88 -8.03
N LEU A 369 -18.52 3.00 -8.33
CA LEU A 369 -17.94 4.21 -8.91
C LEU A 369 -18.41 4.43 -10.35
N ALA A 370 -18.42 3.39 -11.18
CA ALA A 370 -18.76 3.49 -12.59
C ALA A 370 -20.22 3.93 -12.81
N LEU A 371 -21.15 3.48 -11.96
CA LEU A 371 -22.57 3.69 -12.13
C LEU A 371 -22.97 5.16 -12.16
N PRO A 372 -22.63 6.04 -11.19
CA PRO A 372 -22.98 7.45 -11.24
C PRO A 372 -22.31 8.19 -12.41
N PHE A 373 -21.04 7.91 -12.68
CA PHE A 373 -20.33 8.56 -13.77
C PHE A 373 -20.92 8.20 -15.14
N ALA A 374 -21.27 6.93 -15.37
CA ALA A 374 -21.94 6.48 -16.57
C ALA A 374 -23.35 7.11 -16.69
N LEU A 375 -24.09 7.19 -15.58
CA LEU A 375 -25.43 7.74 -15.52
C LEU A 375 -25.44 9.25 -15.84
N PHE A 376 -24.53 10.02 -15.25
CA PHE A 376 -24.39 11.45 -15.53
C PHE A 376 -23.92 11.73 -16.95
N ALA A 377 -23.07 10.88 -17.51
CA ALA A 377 -22.63 10.99 -18.89
C ALA A 377 -23.74 10.60 -19.89
N MET A 378 -24.64 9.67 -19.53
CA MET A 378 -25.82 9.32 -20.36
C MET A 378 -26.90 10.40 -20.35
N PHE A 379 -27.11 11.09 -19.21
CA PHE A 379 -28.17 12.07 -19.04
C PHE A 379 -27.63 13.47 -18.69
N PRO A 380 -26.84 14.12 -19.56
CA PRO A 380 -26.26 15.44 -19.27
C PRO A 380 -27.32 16.53 -19.08
N ALA A 381 -28.52 16.35 -19.60
CA ALA A 381 -29.64 17.25 -19.40
C ALA A 381 -30.12 17.33 -17.94
N TRP A 382 -30.00 16.22 -17.19
CA TRP A 382 -30.36 16.19 -15.77
C TRP A 382 -29.38 17.01 -14.92
N LEU A 383 -28.11 16.99 -15.27
CA LEU A 383 -27.10 17.83 -14.61
C LEU A 383 -27.26 19.32 -14.96
N ASN A 384 -27.73 19.62 -16.19
CA ASN A 384 -28.05 20.99 -16.60
C ASN A 384 -29.30 21.56 -15.91
N SER A 385 -30.15 20.72 -15.32
CA SER A 385 -31.30 21.11 -14.50
C SER A 385 -30.92 21.42 -13.03
N LEU A 386 -29.73 20.97 -12.59
CA LEU A 386 -29.18 21.43 -11.31
C LEU A 386 -28.85 22.92 -11.43
N PRO A 387 -29.13 23.76 -10.42
CA PRO A 387 -28.93 25.20 -10.50
C PRO A 387 -27.50 25.50 -10.94
N LYS A 388 -27.38 26.05 -12.16
CA LYS A 388 -26.09 26.44 -12.73
C LYS A 388 -25.45 27.45 -11.81
N SER A 389 -24.23 27.11 -11.30
CA SER A 389 -23.25 28.03 -10.72
C SER A 389 -23.80 29.14 -9.80
N GLY A 390 -24.56 28.77 -8.78
CA GLY A 390 -24.77 29.67 -7.63
C GLY A 390 -23.69 29.45 -6.59
N GLY A 391 -23.51 30.36 -5.66
CA GLY A 391 -22.52 30.34 -4.57
C GLY A 391 -22.52 29.07 -3.69
N TRP A 392 -23.46 28.12 -3.91
CA TRP A 392 -23.50 26.81 -3.27
C TRP A 392 -22.32 25.92 -3.72
N MET A 393 -22.07 25.82 -5.04
CA MET A 393 -20.97 24.98 -5.56
C MET A 393 -19.61 25.46 -5.09
N THR A 394 -19.40 26.78 -5.03
CA THR A 394 -18.17 27.38 -4.50
C THR A 394 -18.01 27.05 -3.01
N THR A 395 -19.10 27.16 -2.24
CA THR A 395 -19.09 26.79 -0.82
C THR A 395 -18.72 25.31 -0.63
N VAL A 396 -19.29 24.40 -1.44
CA VAL A 396 -18.97 22.97 -1.38
C VAL A 396 -17.49 22.72 -1.71
N LYS A 397 -16.95 23.36 -2.76
CA LYS A 397 -15.51 23.24 -3.10
C LYS A 397 -14.61 23.66 -1.95
N VAL A 398 -14.92 24.79 -1.29
CA VAL A 398 -14.12 25.26 -0.15
C VAL A 398 -14.23 24.33 1.05
N VAL A 399 -15.43 23.82 1.37
CA VAL A 399 -15.61 22.81 2.44
C VAL A 399 -14.77 21.56 2.14
N LEU A 400 -14.84 21.04 0.92
CA LEU A 400 -14.04 19.90 0.50
C LEU A 400 -12.53 20.20 0.57
N GLY A 401 -12.10 21.40 0.21
CA GLY A 401 -10.71 21.83 0.33
C GLY A 401 -10.19 21.80 1.78
N PHE A 402 -11.01 22.24 2.75
CA PHE A 402 -10.65 22.13 4.18
C PHE A 402 -10.59 20.67 4.66
N LEU A 403 -11.54 19.83 4.23
CA LEU A 403 -11.53 18.40 4.56
C LEU A 403 -10.32 17.69 3.95
N GLU A 404 -9.98 18.05 2.71
CA GLU A 404 -8.81 17.50 2.02
C GLU A 404 -7.51 17.92 2.73
N LEU A 405 -7.41 19.17 3.15
CA LEU A 405 -6.27 19.64 3.92
C LEU A 405 -6.16 18.92 5.28
N ALA A 406 -7.28 18.66 5.95
CA ALA A 406 -7.29 17.88 7.19
C ALA A 406 -6.80 16.44 6.95
N LEU A 407 -7.21 15.81 5.85
CA LEU A 407 -6.72 14.48 5.43
C LEU A 407 -5.24 14.51 5.05
N ALA A 408 -4.76 15.57 4.39
CA ALA A 408 -3.33 15.72 4.10
C ALA A 408 -2.49 15.60 5.38
N PHE A 409 -2.88 16.29 6.46
CA PHE A 409 -2.19 16.19 7.75
C PHE A 409 -2.28 14.79 8.38
N LYS A 410 -3.29 13.98 8.04
CA LYS A 410 -3.32 12.57 8.47
C LYS A 410 -2.19 11.76 7.81
N PHE A 411 -1.93 11.96 6.52
CA PHE A 411 -0.80 11.30 5.84
C PHE A 411 0.55 11.73 6.42
N LEU A 412 0.71 13.02 6.72
CA LEU A 412 1.91 13.51 7.40
C LEU A 412 2.08 12.87 8.78
N SER A 413 0.99 12.76 9.54
CA SER A 413 0.97 12.10 10.84
C SER A 413 1.33 10.61 10.75
N ASN A 414 0.87 9.91 9.71
CA ASN A 414 1.23 8.51 9.49
C ASN A 414 2.73 8.36 9.18
N ALA A 415 3.29 9.25 8.36
CA ALA A 415 4.73 9.26 8.08
C ALA A 415 5.56 9.51 9.34
N ASP A 416 5.12 10.44 10.20
CA ASP A 416 5.77 10.77 11.47
C ASP A 416 5.71 9.61 12.47
N LEU A 417 4.55 8.94 12.58
CA LEU A 417 4.36 7.78 13.45
C LEU A 417 5.26 6.61 13.07
N VAL A 418 5.24 6.22 11.79
CA VAL A 418 6.03 5.09 11.29
C VAL A 418 7.53 5.40 11.26
N GLY A 419 7.88 6.66 10.99
CA GLY A 419 9.26 7.15 11.01
C GLY A 419 9.80 7.42 12.42
N ASN A 420 8.93 7.37 13.44
CA ASN A 420 9.29 7.71 14.83
C ASN A 420 9.98 9.09 14.97
N TRP A 421 9.56 10.08 14.16
CA TRP A 421 10.21 11.41 14.19
C TRP A 421 9.86 12.21 15.45
N GLY A 422 8.68 11.98 16.06
CA GLY A 422 8.23 12.63 17.28
C GLY A 422 7.82 14.10 17.09
N ILE A 423 7.58 14.53 15.85
CA ILE A 423 7.28 15.92 15.50
C ILE A 423 5.78 16.17 15.54
N PHE A 424 4.98 15.30 14.91
CA PHE A 424 3.55 15.50 14.72
C PHE A 424 2.71 14.69 15.73
N LYS A 425 2.98 14.96 17.03
CA LYS A 425 2.32 14.29 18.14
C LYS A 425 0.83 14.63 18.23
N ARG A 426 0.07 13.84 19.03
CA ARG A 426 -1.39 13.92 19.13
C ARG A 426 -1.93 15.33 19.35
N GLU A 427 -1.34 16.10 20.27
CA GLU A 427 -1.81 17.45 20.57
C GLU A 427 -1.57 18.43 19.41
N ILE A 428 -0.45 18.26 18.69
CA ILE A 428 -0.14 19.06 17.50
C ILE A 428 -1.13 18.73 16.39
N PHE A 429 -1.39 17.44 16.18
CA PHE A 429 -2.38 16.97 15.21
C PHE A 429 -3.76 17.55 15.48
N LEU A 430 -4.25 17.40 16.72
CA LEU A 430 -5.55 17.95 17.12
C LEU A 430 -5.59 19.47 17.02
N GLY A 431 -4.51 20.16 17.40
CA GLY A 431 -4.38 21.61 17.27
C GLY A 431 -4.51 22.09 15.83
N VAL A 432 -3.85 21.42 14.89
CA VAL A 432 -3.97 21.71 13.44
C VAL A 432 -5.41 21.47 12.96
N TRP A 433 -6.02 20.36 13.33
CA TRP A 433 -7.40 20.06 12.97
C TRP A 433 -8.38 21.08 13.54
N ILE A 434 -8.24 21.46 14.82
CA ILE A 434 -9.05 22.52 15.45
C ILE A 434 -8.90 23.82 14.66
N LEU A 435 -7.68 24.22 14.31
CA LEU A 435 -7.43 25.44 13.52
C LEU A 435 -8.16 25.38 12.17
N LEU A 436 -8.07 24.26 11.45
CA LEU A 436 -8.72 24.08 10.15
C LEU A 436 -10.24 24.15 10.26
N PHE A 437 -10.83 23.50 11.26
CA PHE A 437 -12.29 23.53 11.47
C PHE A 437 -12.80 24.87 12.01
N VAL A 438 -12.00 25.60 12.80
CA VAL A 438 -12.29 27.01 13.17
C VAL A 438 -12.32 27.88 11.91
N LEU A 439 -11.31 27.78 11.05
CA LEU A 439 -11.26 28.53 9.79
C LEU A 439 -12.45 28.17 8.89
N LEU A 440 -12.78 26.88 8.75
CA LEU A 440 -13.95 26.43 8.02
C LEU A 440 -15.24 27.02 8.59
N THR A 441 -15.41 27.02 9.91
CA THR A 441 -16.57 27.58 10.60
C THR A 441 -16.69 29.09 10.32
N LEU A 442 -15.61 29.86 10.46
CA LEU A 442 -15.56 31.28 10.16
C LEU A 442 -15.90 31.58 8.70
N TYR A 443 -15.40 30.75 7.76
CA TYR A 443 -15.76 30.83 6.34
C TYR A 443 -17.26 30.59 6.12
N LEU A 444 -17.84 29.56 6.72
CA LEU A 444 -19.25 29.19 6.56
C LEU A 444 -20.18 30.30 7.13
N PHE A 445 -19.81 30.96 8.23
CA PHE A 445 -20.52 32.12 8.76
C PHE A 445 -20.23 33.43 8.01
N GLY A 446 -19.33 33.39 6.98
CA GLY A 446 -19.08 34.53 6.09
C GLY A 446 -18.19 35.60 6.67
N VAL A 447 -17.39 35.29 7.71
CA VAL A 447 -16.41 36.21 8.32
C VAL A 447 -15.32 36.56 7.31
N PHE A 448 -14.82 35.58 6.54
CA PHE A 448 -13.90 35.80 5.43
C PHE A 448 -14.35 35.07 4.17
N ARG A 449 -13.67 35.29 3.04
CA ARG A 449 -14.02 34.77 1.73
C ARG A 449 -12.79 34.47 0.90
N PHE A 450 -12.94 33.52 -0.01
CA PHE A 450 -11.95 33.24 -1.01
C PHE A 450 -12.20 34.03 -2.31
N LYS A 451 -11.18 34.08 -3.17
CA LYS A 451 -11.15 34.91 -4.38
C LYS A 451 -12.29 34.62 -5.38
N HIS A 452 -12.82 33.40 -5.37
CA HIS A 452 -13.90 32.94 -6.27
C HIS A 452 -15.29 33.00 -5.64
N ASP A 453 -15.41 33.47 -4.40
CA ASP A 453 -16.72 33.70 -3.78
C ASP A 453 -17.41 34.88 -4.42
N GLY A 454 -18.65 34.70 -4.83
CA GLY A 454 -19.49 35.75 -5.39
C GLY A 454 -19.76 36.92 -4.42
N PRO A 455 -20.48 37.96 -4.84
CA PRO A 455 -20.80 39.12 -3.99
C PRO A 455 -21.56 38.69 -2.71
N LYS A 456 -21.51 39.58 -1.68
CA LYS A 456 -22.05 39.29 -0.35
C LYS A 456 -23.57 39.01 -0.43
N GLN A 457 -23.96 37.75 -0.36
CA GLN A 457 -25.34 37.31 -0.32
C GLN A 457 -25.74 36.88 1.09
N ARG A 458 -27.06 36.90 1.38
CA ARG A 458 -27.57 36.32 2.64
C ARG A 458 -27.18 34.83 2.72
N LEU A 459 -26.68 34.43 3.87
CA LEU A 459 -26.29 33.03 4.11
C LEU A 459 -27.50 32.12 3.95
N SER A 460 -27.41 31.13 3.08
CA SER A 460 -28.45 30.10 2.91
C SER A 460 -28.63 29.28 4.19
N ALA A 461 -29.82 28.71 4.41
CA ALA A 461 -30.08 27.87 5.57
C ALA A 461 -29.11 26.66 5.63
N GLY A 462 -28.81 26.06 4.47
CA GLY A 462 -27.85 24.94 4.37
C GLY A 462 -26.45 25.36 4.82
N ARG A 463 -25.93 26.52 4.38
CA ARG A 463 -24.61 27.03 4.78
C ARG A 463 -24.53 27.31 6.29
N LYS A 464 -25.61 27.82 6.90
CA LYS A 464 -25.70 28.03 8.35
C LYS A 464 -25.71 26.69 9.10
N LEU A 465 -26.45 25.71 8.63
CA LEU A 465 -26.51 24.37 9.22
C LEU A 465 -25.15 23.68 9.17
N THR A 466 -24.48 23.71 8.01
CA THR A 466 -23.13 23.15 7.87
C THR A 466 -22.13 23.90 8.78
N GLY A 467 -22.28 25.24 8.92
CA GLY A 467 -21.47 26.01 9.86
C GLY A 467 -21.69 25.64 11.32
N LEU A 468 -22.93 25.34 11.71
CA LEU A 468 -23.24 24.87 13.05
C LEU A 468 -22.66 23.48 13.34
N VAL A 469 -22.76 22.57 12.37
CA VAL A 469 -22.13 21.24 12.45
C VAL A 469 -20.61 21.34 12.57
N SER A 470 -19.98 22.20 11.77
CA SER A 470 -18.54 22.45 11.84
C SER A 470 -18.12 23.03 13.19
N LEU A 471 -18.92 23.97 13.76
CA LEU A 471 -18.68 24.51 15.09
C LEU A 471 -18.80 23.44 16.18
N ALA A 472 -19.86 22.64 16.16
CA ALA A 472 -20.05 21.55 17.11
C ALA A 472 -18.89 20.54 17.06
N PHE A 473 -18.42 20.22 15.85
CA PHE A 473 -17.26 19.35 15.66
C PHE A 473 -15.96 20.00 16.18
N THR A 474 -15.78 21.29 15.98
CA THR A 474 -14.63 22.06 16.55
C THR A 474 -14.62 22.00 18.08
N VAL A 475 -15.79 22.19 18.69
CA VAL A 475 -15.93 22.08 20.17
C VAL A 475 -15.62 20.65 20.63
N TYR A 476 -16.12 19.65 19.92
CA TYR A 476 -15.83 18.23 20.21
C TYR A 476 -14.32 17.93 20.17
N LEU A 477 -13.61 18.43 19.15
CA LEU A 477 -12.14 18.31 19.08
C LEU A 477 -11.44 19.02 20.24
N GLY A 478 -11.93 20.23 20.62
CA GLY A 478 -11.39 20.99 21.76
C GLY A 478 -11.56 20.24 23.09
N LEU A 479 -12.72 19.63 23.31
CA LEU A 479 -12.97 18.79 24.50
C LEU A 479 -12.07 17.55 24.50
N GLY A 480 -11.81 16.94 23.34
CA GLY A 480 -10.87 15.84 23.20
C GLY A 480 -9.43 16.24 23.48
N LEU A 481 -8.99 17.42 23.01
CA LEU A 481 -7.66 17.96 23.31
C LEU A 481 -7.48 18.24 24.80
N ALA A 482 -8.54 18.75 25.46
CA ALA A 482 -8.57 18.99 26.90
C ALA A 482 -8.71 17.66 27.73
N LYS A 483 -8.77 16.51 27.08
CA LYS A 483 -9.00 15.17 27.72
C LYS A 483 -10.29 15.08 28.55
N VAL A 484 -11.29 15.93 28.24
CA VAL A 484 -12.60 15.90 28.90
C VAL A 484 -13.49 14.78 28.34
N THR A 485 -13.33 14.47 27.04
CA THR A 485 -14.08 13.40 26.38
C THR A 485 -13.15 12.55 25.51
N ASN A 486 -13.44 11.26 25.41
CA ASN A 486 -12.78 10.40 24.43
C ASN A 486 -13.31 10.69 23.02
N LEU A 487 -12.41 10.83 22.04
CA LEU A 487 -12.76 11.14 20.66
C LEU A 487 -13.27 9.90 19.88
N LYS A 488 -14.30 9.19 20.41
CA LYS A 488 -14.83 7.95 19.82
C LYS A 488 -15.26 8.08 18.37
N LEU A 489 -15.79 9.25 17.94
CA LEU A 489 -16.15 9.51 16.53
C LEU A 489 -14.93 9.60 15.60
N LEU A 490 -13.75 9.89 16.14
CA LEU A 490 -12.48 10.00 15.40
C LEU A 490 -11.52 8.87 15.76
N SER A 491 -12.02 7.79 16.33
CA SER A 491 -11.21 6.66 16.76
C SER A 491 -10.31 6.17 15.61
N GLY A 492 -9.00 6.08 15.89
CA GLY A 492 -7.99 5.71 14.91
C GLY A 492 -7.53 6.81 13.95
N PHE A 493 -8.13 8.01 13.97
CA PHE A 493 -7.66 9.13 13.13
C PHE A 493 -6.50 9.89 13.78
N PRO A 494 -6.59 10.39 15.04
CA PRO A 494 -5.46 11.02 15.70
C PRO A 494 -4.36 10.00 16.00
N PRO A 495 -3.11 10.45 16.21
CA PRO A 495 -2.07 9.63 16.81
C PRO A 495 -2.52 9.00 18.13
N PRO A 496 -1.92 7.85 18.54
CA PRO A 496 -2.23 7.20 19.80
C PRO A 496 -2.07 8.13 21.03
N ASP A 497 -2.78 7.85 22.12
CA ASP A 497 -2.70 8.67 23.32
C ASP A 497 -1.30 8.68 23.95
N PHE A 498 -0.56 7.59 23.82
CA PHE A 498 0.83 7.51 24.30
C PHE A 498 1.83 8.24 23.40
N TYR A 499 1.47 8.62 22.17
CA TYR A 499 2.28 9.47 21.27
C TYR A 499 1.96 10.95 21.53
N SER A 500 2.23 11.40 22.75
CA SER A 500 1.85 12.69 23.30
C SER A 500 3.06 13.62 23.50
N VAL A 501 2.83 14.94 23.48
CA VAL A 501 3.81 15.95 23.88
C VAL A 501 4.06 15.88 25.38
N PHE A 502 3.03 15.52 26.16
CA PHE A 502 3.14 15.39 27.61
C PHE A 502 3.70 14.00 27.94
N GLN A 503 4.70 13.94 28.79
CA GLN A 503 5.27 12.68 29.25
C GLN A 503 4.17 11.81 29.86
N GLN A 504 4.04 10.60 29.35
CA GLN A 504 3.20 9.56 29.92
C GLN A 504 4.07 8.56 30.69
N GLU A 505 3.52 7.96 31.72
CA GLU A 505 4.21 6.97 32.55
C GLU A 505 4.46 5.66 31.78
N SER A 506 3.72 5.41 30.70
CA SER A 506 3.82 4.21 29.86
C SER A 506 3.72 4.56 28.38
N ASP A 507 4.56 3.92 27.55
CA ASP A 507 4.51 3.97 26.09
C ASP A 507 3.49 2.98 25.49
N CYS A 508 2.56 2.50 26.29
CA CYS A 508 1.58 1.48 25.96
C CYS A 508 0.15 2.01 26.01
N PRO A 509 -0.80 1.41 25.27
CA PRO A 509 -2.18 1.85 25.23
C PRO A 509 -2.81 1.88 26.63
N LEU A 510 -3.61 2.91 26.92
CA LEU A 510 -4.40 3.09 28.15
C LEU A 510 -3.58 3.00 29.45
N GLY A 511 -2.24 3.14 29.39
CA GLY A 511 -1.37 3.00 30.55
C GLY A 511 -1.27 1.55 31.08
N ILE A 512 -1.61 0.57 30.26
CA ILE A 512 -1.38 -0.84 30.57
C ILE A 512 0.10 -1.13 30.36
N ASP A 513 0.72 -1.89 31.28
CA ASP A 513 2.10 -2.33 31.08
C ASP A 513 2.17 -3.32 29.92
N CYS A 514 3.01 -3.03 28.92
CA CYS A 514 3.18 -3.91 27.78
C CYS A 514 4.65 -4.16 27.44
N TYR A 515 4.91 -5.27 26.78
CA TYR A 515 6.21 -5.64 26.26
C TYR A 515 6.20 -5.50 24.72
N LYS A 516 7.20 -4.78 24.16
CA LYS A 516 7.37 -4.65 22.70
C LYS A 516 8.35 -5.68 22.13
N ASP A 517 8.75 -6.63 22.96
CA ASP A 517 9.66 -7.72 22.62
C ASP A 517 9.07 -9.04 23.17
N PHE A 518 8.98 -10.03 22.27
CA PHE A 518 8.32 -11.29 22.59
C PHE A 518 9.02 -12.05 23.72
N GLU A 519 10.33 -12.18 23.65
CA GLU A 519 11.10 -12.98 24.61
C GLU A 519 11.04 -12.39 26.03
N LYS A 520 11.17 -11.04 26.11
CA LYS A 520 11.06 -10.32 27.39
C LYS A 520 9.66 -10.47 28.01
N GLY A 521 8.63 -10.36 27.17
CA GLY A 521 7.26 -10.53 27.62
C GLY A 521 6.97 -11.95 28.11
N VAL A 522 7.43 -12.97 27.39
CA VAL A 522 7.31 -14.37 27.80
C VAL A 522 8.07 -14.65 29.10
N ALA A 523 9.27 -14.11 29.24
CA ALA A 523 10.07 -14.25 30.47
C ALA A 523 9.32 -13.66 31.68
N HIS A 524 8.71 -12.48 31.51
CA HIS A 524 7.90 -11.87 32.56
C HIS A 524 6.65 -12.69 32.87
N ALA A 525 5.93 -13.16 31.85
CA ALA A 525 4.74 -13.99 31.99
C ALA A 525 5.02 -15.27 32.81
N LYS A 526 6.19 -15.89 32.57
CA LYS A 526 6.68 -17.03 33.37
C LYS A 526 6.94 -16.65 34.83
N ALA A 527 7.55 -15.48 35.07
CA ALA A 527 7.89 -15.01 36.40
C ALA A 527 6.66 -14.70 37.24
N VAL A 528 5.61 -14.12 36.66
CA VAL A 528 4.36 -13.76 37.32
C VAL A 528 3.28 -14.86 37.23
N ASN A 529 3.54 -15.93 36.47
CA ASN A 529 2.62 -17.03 36.19
C ASN A 529 1.24 -16.56 35.69
N LYS A 530 1.24 -15.66 34.69
CA LYS A 530 0.04 -15.16 34.05
C LYS A 530 0.02 -15.50 32.55
N PRO A 531 -1.15 -15.72 31.95
CA PRO A 531 -1.27 -15.94 30.54
C PRO A 531 -0.90 -14.68 29.75
N ILE A 532 -0.55 -14.87 28.49
CA ILE A 532 -0.08 -13.84 27.57
C ILE A 532 -1.22 -13.45 26.63
N LEU A 533 -1.47 -12.14 26.50
CA LEU A 533 -2.17 -11.57 25.36
C LEU A 533 -1.10 -11.07 24.36
N LEU A 534 -0.94 -11.80 23.28
CA LEU A 534 -0.08 -11.41 22.18
C LEU A 534 -0.89 -10.56 21.19
N ASP A 535 -0.46 -9.33 20.99
CA ASP A 535 -1.11 -8.32 20.17
C ASP A 535 -0.19 -7.95 19.00
N PHE A 536 -0.58 -8.32 17.78
CA PHE A 536 0.07 -7.84 16.56
C PHE A 536 -0.60 -6.53 16.13
N THR A 537 0.10 -5.46 16.35
CA THR A 537 -0.38 -4.08 16.18
C THR A 537 0.51 -3.29 15.22
N GLY A 538 0.19 -2.00 15.01
CA GLY A 538 0.99 -1.09 14.21
C GLY A 538 0.85 0.36 14.66
N TRP A 539 1.87 1.17 14.40
CA TRP A 539 1.87 2.59 14.69
C TRP A 539 0.77 3.33 13.91
N ALA A 540 0.63 3.01 12.61
CA ALA A 540 -0.38 3.61 11.72
C ALA A 540 -1.67 2.80 11.60
N CYS A 541 -1.84 1.74 12.39
CA CYS A 541 -2.98 0.84 12.34
C CYS A 541 -4.26 1.48 12.92
N VAL A 542 -5.17 1.89 12.04
CA VAL A 542 -6.46 2.51 12.42
C VAL A 542 -7.34 1.55 13.23
N ASN A 543 -7.43 0.28 12.84
CA ASN A 543 -8.28 -0.70 13.51
C ASN A 543 -7.73 -1.08 14.90
N CYS A 544 -6.39 -1.11 15.07
CA CYS A 544 -5.76 -1.29 16.37
C CYS A 544 -6.16 -0.17 17.33
N ARG A 545 -6.08 1.08 16.85
CA ARG A 545 -6.52 2.26 17.66
C ARG A 545 -8.00 2.20 18.02
N LYS A 546 -8.87 1.71 17.09
CA LYS A 546 -10.29 1.52 17.39
C LYS A 546 -10.52 0.49 18.47
N MET A 547 -9.79 -0.62 18.45
CA MET A 547 -9.86 -1.65 19.50
C MET A 547 -9.42 -1.07 20.85
N GLU A 548 -8.30 -0.38 20.91
CA GLU A 548 -7.79 0.23 22.14
C GLU A 548 -8.74 1.30 22.71
N GLU A 549 -9.25 2.21 21.84
CA GLU A 549 -10.09 3.32 22.29
C GLU A 549 -11.53 2.92 22.60
N ASN A 550 -12.08 1.86 22.00
CA ASN A 550 -13.50 1.51 22.16
C ASN A 550 -13.73 0.18 22.90
N VAL A 551 -12.83 -0.80 22.75
CA VAL A 551 -12.99 -2.15 23.32
C VAL A 551 -12.13 -2.31 24.56
N TRP A 552 -10.82 -2.02 24.48
CA TRP A 552 -9.94 -2.16 25.64
C TRP A 552 -10.25 -1.17 26.75
N SER A 553 -10.82 0.00 26.42
CA SER A 553 -11.26 1.03 27.39
C SER A 553 -12.58 0.69 28.08
N ASP A 554 -13.22 -0.41 27.70
CA ASP A 554 -14.46 -0.85 28.30
C ASP A 554 -14.26 -1.28 29.78
N LEU A 555 -15.26 -1.00 30.62
CA LEU A 555 -15.18 -1.25 32.08
C LEU A 555 -15.02 -2.73 32.44
N ASP A 556 -15.51 -3.61 31.59
CA ASP A 556 -15.45 -5.07 31.82
C ASP A 556 -14.22 -5.71 31.13
N VAL A 557 -13.60 -5.03 30.15
CA VAL A 557 -12.43 -5.52 29.42
C VAL A 557 -11.13 -5.01 30.04
N TYR A 558 -11.05 -3.72 30.37
CA TYR A 558 -9.83 -3.08 30.87
C TYR A 558 -9.21 -3.78 32.11
N PRO A 559 -9.99 -4.18 33.15
CA PRO A 559 -9.43 -4.87 34.29
C PRO A 559 -8.81 -6.24 33.91
N LEU A 560 -9.45 -6.98 32.99
CA LEU A 560 -8.93 -8.26 32.53
C LEU A 560 -7.57 -8.10 31.86
N LEU A 561 -7.44 -7.11 30.98
CA LEU A 561 -6.18 -6.83 30.29
C LEU A 561 -5.06 -6.43 31.25
N LYS A 562 -5.39 -5.61 32.24
CA LYS A 562 -4.41 -5.05 33.18
C LYS A 562 -3.99 -6.03 34.28
N GLU A 563 -4.93 -6.80 34.79
CA GLU A 563 -4.72 -7.60 36.01
C GLU A 563 -4.48 -9.08 35.72
N GLU A 564 -5.06 -9.64 34.65
CA GLU A 564 -5.07 -11.08 34.43
C GLU A 564 -4.08 -11.52 33.34
N TYR A 565 -3.69 -10.64 32.41
CA TYR A 565 -2.83 -10.96 31.29
C TYR A 565 -1.51 -10.20 31.34
N VAL A 566 -0.48 -10.77 30.71
CA VAL A 566 0.74 -10.05 30.31
C VAL A 566 0.58 -9.65 28.85
N LEU A 567 0.53 -8.34 28.59
CA LEU A 567 0.37 -7.80 27.23
C LEU A 567 1.74 -7.75 26.51
N ILE A 568 1.80 -8.40 25.35
CA ILE A 568 2.94 -8.30 24.43
C ILE A 568 2.44 -7.70 23.13
N SER A 569 2.80 -6.43 22.86
CA SER A 569 2.38 -5.71 21.66
C SER A 569 3.53 -5.63 20.66
N LEU A 570 3.42 -6.33 19.53
CA LEU A 570 4.42 -6.42 18.48
C LEU A 570 4.02 -5.54 17.30
N TYR A 571 4.80 -4.49 17.05
CA TYR A 571 4.53 -3.50 16.00
C TYR A 571 5.08 -4.00 14.66
N ILE A 572 4.19 -4.48 13.78
CA ILE A 572 4.57 -5.08 12.49
C ILE A 572 4.83 -4.04 11.36
N ASP A 573 4.55 -2.77 11.63
CA ASP A 573 4.82 -1.65 10.71
C ASP A 573 5.97 -0.75 11.18
N ASP A 574 6.71 -1.13 12.22
CA ASP A 574 7.83 -0.36 12.76
C ASP A 574 9.03 -0.39 11.78
N ARG A 575 9.42 0.79 11.30
CA ARG A 575 10.54 0.96 10.33
C ARG A 575 11.89 1.18 10.99
N LYS A 576 11.96 1.12 12.30
CA LYS A 576 13.23 1.22 13.00
C LYS A 576 14.11 0.04 12.63
N GLU A 577 15.33 0.34 12.18
CA GLU A 577 16.31 -0.68 11.81
C GLU A 577 16.75 -1.48 13.03
N LEU A 578 16.86 -2.78 12.85
CA LEU A 578 17.53 -3.66 13.80
C LEU A 578 19.03 -3.39 13.78
N PRO A 579 19.75 -3.58 14.90
CA PRO A 579 21.21 -3.61 14.91
C PRO A 579 21.72 -4.58 13.84
N LEU A 580 22.83 -4.28 13.19
CA LEU A 580 23.40 -5.12 12.11
C LEU A 580 23.60 -6.58 12.55
N GLU A 581 23.87 -6.81 13.81
CA GLU A 581 23.98 -8.13 14.43
C GLU A 581 22.64 -8.86 14.62
N GLU A 582 21.51 -8.17 14.52
CA GLU A 582 20.16 -8.74 14.60
C GLU A 582 19.46 -8.80 13.23
N GLN A 583 20.11 -8.30 12.18
CA GLN A 583 19.60 -8.44 10.81
C GLN A 583 20.00 -9.80 10.25
N PHE A 584 19.09 -10.48 9.55
CA PHE A 584 19.30 -11.83 9.03
C PHE A 584 18.43 -12.14 7.83
N ASP A 585 18.78 -13.19 7.08
CA ASP A 585 18.00 -13.69 5.97
C ASP A 585 17.09 -14.83 6.43
N TYR A 586 15.78 -14.70 6.19
CA TYR A 586 14.79 -15.75 6.46
C TYR A 586 14.40 -16.46 5.16
N LYS A 587 14.56 -17.80 5.11
CA LYS A 587 14.12 -18.64 3.99
C LYS A 587 12.76 -19.25 4.32
N PHE A 588 11.73 -18.90 3.53
CA PHE A 588 10.40 -19.49 3.61
C PHE A 588 10.39 -20.90 3.03
N ASP A 589 9.38 -21.69 3.39
CA ASP A 589 9.20 -23.06 2.86
C ASP A 589 8.98 -23.07 1.32
N SER A 590 8.52 -21.96 0.75
CA SER A 590 8.43 -21.71 -0.70
C SER A 590 9.79 -21.53 -1.41
N GLY A 591 10.91 -21.51 -0.67
CA GLY A 591 12.25 -21.24 -1.20
C GLY A 591 12.61 -19.75 -1.27
N ARG A 592 11.65 -18.84 -1.10
CA ARG A 592 11.88 -17.38 -1.09
C ARG A 592 12.73 -16.98 0.11
N VAL A 593 13.76 -16.15 -0.12
CA VAL A 593 14.57 -15.55 0.94
C VAL A 593 14.18 -14.08 1.13
N LYS A 594 13.90 -13.67 2.37
CA LYS A 594 13.60 -12.29 2.76
C LYS A 594 14.63 -11.82 3.78
N THR A 595 15.30 -10.71 3.49
CA THR A 595 16.22 -10.08 4.45
C THR A 595 15.41 -9.29 5.48
N ILE A 596 15.57 -9.60 6.73
CA ILE A 596 14.93 -8.95 7.88
C ILE A 596 15.85 -7.84 8.39
N LYS A 597 15.48 -6.59 8.16
CA LYS A 597 16.27 -5.40 8.51
C LYS A 597 15.63 -4.54 9.58
N THR A 598 14.29 -4.56 9.69
CA THR A 598 13.55 -3.69 10.59
C THR A 598 12.79 -4.50 11.65
N ILE A 599 12.42 -3.82 12.75
CA ILE A 599 11.61 -4.41 13.82
C ILE A 599 10.28 -4.93 13.26
N GLY A 600 9.62 -4.16 12.39
CA GLY A 600 8.35 -4.55 11.77
C GLY A 600 8.48 -5.76 10.85
N GLU A 601 9.56 -5.86 10.07
CA GLU A 601 9.83 -7.05 9.25
C GLU A 601 10.05 -8.30 10.10
N LYS A 602 10.74 -8.17 11.24
CA LYS A 602 10.94 -9.26 12.22
C LYS A 602 9.58 -9.76 12.74
N TRP A 603 8.77 -8.86 13.30
CA TRP A 603 7.51 -9.24 13.92
C TRP A 603 6.42 -9.61 12.90
N GLY A 604 6.42 -9.01 11.72
CA GLY A 604 5.52 -9.41 10.65
C GLY A 604 5.85 -10.80 10.09
N THR A 605 7.15 -11.11 9.91
CA THR A 605 7.58 -12.46 9.54
C THR A 605 7.24 -13.47 10.65
N PHE A 606 7.50 -13.12 11.92
CA PHE A 606 7.12 -13.93 13.08
C PHE A 606 5.61 -14.26 13.11
N GLN A 607 4.75 -13.27 12.83
CA GLN A 607 3.30 -13.48 12.74
C GLN A 607 2.96 -14.47 11.62
N THR A 608 3.52 -14.26 10.44
CA THR A 608 3.22 -15.09 9.25
C THR A 608 3.60 -16.55 9.47
N ILE A 609 4.81 -16.82 9.99
CA ILE A 609 5.31 -18.20 10.12
C ILE A 609 4.66 -18.98 11.26
N ASN A 610 4.24 -18.31 12.36
CA ASN A 610 3.69 -18.99 13.52
C ASN A 610 2.16 -19.07 13.52
N PHE A 611 1.49 -18.08 12.93
CA PHE A 611 0.03 -17.94 13.01
C PHE A 611 -0.65 -17.91 11.65
N ASN A 612 0.10 -18.03 10.56
CA ASN A 612 -0.40 -17.97 9.17
C ASN A 612 -1.30 -16.75 8.92
N SER A 613 -0.90 -15.60 9.44
CA SER A 613 -1.64 -14.34 9.36
C SER A 613 -0.69 -13.17 9.15
N ALA A 614 -1.13 -12.14 8.42
CA ALA A 614 -0.44 -10.86 8.26
C ALA A 614 -1.36 -9.66 8.57
N SER A 615 -2.47 -9.93 9.25
CA SER A 615 -3.47 -8.90 9.58
C SER A 615 -3.13 -8.18 10.88
N GLN A 616 -3.61 -6.94 10.99
CA GLN A 616 -3.58 -6.13 12.20
C GLN A 616 -4.90 -5.35 12.37
N PRO A 617 -5.48 -5.35 13.61
CA PRO A 617 -5.02 -6.06 14.79
C PRO A 617 -5.19 -7.59 14.65
N TYR A 618 -4.34 -8.33 15.35
CA TYR A 618 -4.48 -9.79 15.47
C TYR A 618 -4.05 -10.21 16.86
N TYR A 619 -4.95 -10.87 17.59
CA TYR A 619 -4.77 -11.22 18.99
C TYR A 619 -4.72 -12.72 19.19
N VAL A 620 -3.77 -13.18 19.99
CA VAL A 620 -3.59 -14.59 20.33
C VAL A 620 -3.40 -14.72 21.86
N LEU A 621 -4.07 -15.69 22.49
CA LEU A 621 -3.90 -16.00 23.89
C LEU A 621 -2.98 -17.21 24.04
N LEU A 622 -1.91 -17.05 24.82
CA LEU A 622 -0.92 -18.09 25.06
C LEU A 622 -0.71 -18.32 26.56
N SER A 623 -0.44 -19.55 26.95
CA SER A 623 0.15 -19.82 28.28
C SER A 623 1.63 -19.37 28.30
N PRO A 624 2.25 -19.19 29.49
CA PRO A 624 3.70 -18.94 29.57
C PRO A 624 4.57 -20.04 28.92
N ASN A 625 4.01 -21.24 28.73
CA ASN A 625 4.66 -22.38 28.10
C ASN A 625 4.33 -22.51 26.61
N LEU A 626 3.80 -21.44 25.98
CA LEU A 626 3.44 -21.35 24.56
C LEU A 626 2.34 -22.34 24.13
N GLU A 627 1.38 -22.62 24.99
CA GLU A 627 0.18 -23.37 24.67
C GLU A 627 -0.92 -22.40 24.23
N VAL A 628 -1.57 -22.67 23.12
CA VAL A 628 -2.68 -21.84 22.63
C VAL A 628 -3.89 -22.03 23.53
N LEU A 629 -4.41 -20.92 24.06
CA LEU A 629 -5.51 -20.94 25.03
C LEU A 629 -6.88 -20.77 24.37
N ASN A 630 -6.97 -20.06 23.27
CA ASN A 630 -8.23 -19.82 22.55
C ASN A 630 -7.94 -19.57 21.08
N SER A 631 -8.97 -19.54 20.23
CA SER A 631 -8.85 -19.13 18.84
C SER A 631 -8.32 -17.69 18.72
N ALA A 632 -7.59 -17.41 17.64
CA ALA A 632 -7.18 -16.03 17.37
C ALA A 632 -8.38 -15.15 17.01
N ILE A 633 -8.31 -13.88 17.38
CA ILE A 633 -9.36 -12.89 17.09
C ILE A 633 -8.73 -11.64 16.47
N GLN A 634 -9.49 -10.94 15.66
CA GLN A 634 -9.08 -9.65 15.06
C GLN A 634 -9.87 -8.49 15.70
N SER A 635 -10.76 -7.86 14.94
CA SER A 635 -11.64 -6.83 15.47
C SER A 635 -12.93 -7.44 16.00
N ALA A 636 -13.35 -7.06 17.21
CA ALA A 636 -14.57 -7.51 17.85
C ALA A 636 -15.22 -6.38 18.65
N ASP A 637 -16.48 -6.53 19.02
CA ASP A 637 -17.13 -5.69 20.02
C ASP A 637 -16.68 -6.04 21.44
N SER A 638 -17.00 -5.18 22.42
CA SER A 638 -16.55 -5.34 23.80
C SER A 638 -17.03 -6.64 24.46
N ASP A 639 -18.28 -7.05 24.21
CA ASP A 639 -18.84 -8.26 24.82
C ASP A 639 -18.16 -9.51 24.26
N THR A 640 -18.03 -9.61 22.95
CA THR A 640 -17.34 -10.72 22.27
C THR A 640 -15.88 -10.82 22.73
N TYR A 641 -15.18 -9.68 22.81
CA TYR A 641 -13.77 -9.64 23.22
C TYR A 641 -13.59 -10.02 24.71
N ARG A 642 -14.48 -9.55 25.59
CA ARG A 642 -14.50 -9.94 27.00
C ARG A 642 -14.70 -11.46 27.17
N ASP A 643 -15.70 -12.02 26.50
CA ASP A 643 -16.02 -13.44 26.60
C ASP A 643 -14.89 -14.32 26.03
N TRP A 644 -14.21 -13.83 24.99
CA TRP A 644 -13.02 -14.45 24.44
C TRP A 644 -11.85 -14.47 25.44
N LEU A 645 -11.60 -13.37 26.15
CA LEU A 645 -10.60 -13.30 27.23
C LEU A 645 -10.95 -14.24 28.40
N LEU A 646 -12.20 -14.22 28.83
CA LEU A 646 -12.65 -15.09 29.95
C LEU A 646 -12.48 -16.56 29.60
N LYS A 647 -12.82 -16.98 28.38
CA LYS A 647 -12.61 -18.36 27.92
C LYS A 647 -11.13 -18.74 27.90
N GLY A 648 -10.25 -17.80 27.49
CA GLY A 648 -8.80 -18.00 27.56
C GLY A 648 -8.30 -18.22 28.98
N LEU A 649 -8.83 -17.47 29.97
CA LEU A 649 -8.50 -17.67 31.41
C LEU A 649 -9.00 -19.01 31.93
N GLU A 650 -10.20 -19.43 31.53
CA GLU A 650 -10.74 -20.74 31.91
C GLU A 650 -9.84 -21.87 31.41
N ASN A 651 -9.49 -21.85 30.13
CA ASN A 651 -8.59 -22.82 29.51
C ASN A 651 -7.18 -22.80 30.15
N TYR A 652 -6.68 -21.64 30.55
CA TYR A 652 -5.41 -21.52 31.26
C TYR A 652 -5.45 -22.19 32.65
N LYS A 653 -6.52 -21.98 33.39
CA LYS A 653 -6.73 -22.61 34.70
C LYS A 653 -6.82 -24.14 34.60
N GLU A 654 -7.50 -24.66 33.56
CA GLU A 654 -7.58 -26.10 33.31
C GLU A 654 -6.21 -26.73 33.01
N LEU A 655 -5.37 -26.03 32.26
CA LEU A 655 -4.00 -26.47 31.95
C LEU A 655 -3.08 -26.41 33.17
N SER A 656 -3.33 -25.47 34.09
CA SER A 656 -2.54 -25.30 35.32
C SER A 656 -2.86 -26.37 36.40
N VAL A 657 -4.02 -27.04 36.31
CA VAL A 657 -4.45 -28.10 37.23
C VAL A 657 -3.98 -29.48 36.78
N LYS A 658 -3.63 -29.66 35.52
CA LYS A 658 -3.04 -30.90 34.97
C LYS A 658 -1.52 -30.89 35.07
#